data_09a61d43c419d2f5511f374ef4cca843
#
_entry.id   09a61d43c419d2f5511f374ef4cca843
#
_cell.length_a   1.000
_cell.length_b   1.000
_cell.length_c   1.000
_cell.angle_alpha   90.00
_cell.angle_beta   90.00
_cell.angle_gamma   90.00
#
_symmetry.space_group_name_H-M   'P 1'
#
loop_
_entity.id
_entity.type
_entity.pdbx_description
1 polymer ?
#
loop_
_entity_poly.entity_id
_entity_poly.type
_entity_poly.pdbx_seq_one_letter_code
_entity_poly.pdbx_strand_id
1 'polypeptide(L)'
;TLYRRKSTMARKMKTMDGNTAAAHVSYAFTEVATIYPITPSSPMADYTDQWATQGRKNIFGNTVKLVELESEGGASGAFHGSLAAGALTTTYTASQGLLLMIPNMYKVAGELLPGVIDVSARALASHALSIFGDHQDIYACRQTGFAMLCSNSVQEVMDLGAVAHLAAIEGRVPFLHFFDGFRTSHEIQKVEVWDYEDLKEMCDMDAVAAFKKRALNPEHPVLHGSAQNPDIFFQVREACNPYYDAIPDLVEKYMNMVNAKIGTDYKPFNYVGAPDAEKVIIAMGSVCETIDETIDYMLAKGEKVGAIKVHLYRPFSAKHLLAVMPKSVKTISVIDRTKEPGSIGEPLYLDVVAALKGTEFESVKVLNGRYGLGSKNTTPADIFAIFANEDKAGFTVGIVDDVTNTSLPRIETANTAPAGTTSCKFWGLGADGTVGANKNSIKIIGDHTPMYAQAYFDYDSKKSGGVTTSHLRFGKTPIKSTYLIDKADFVACHCPAYMNKYDMVQDVKDGGTFLLNCEWSPEEVGNHIPGQAKRYMAEHNVKFYIIDGIKLGKEIGLGGRINTVLQSAFFKLANIIPEDEAIQYMKEKALASYAKKGDDVVQMNYQAIERGANEVVEVPVPAEWKDCKDEVLGEQAVSGKPEVLDFVNNIQKPINACQGDKLPVSTFKNVIDGTFPQGTAAYEKRGVAVDVPCWNSEGCLQCNQCAYVCPHAVIRPVVMNEEEKNNAPAGMKVTPMTGMPGYYFTMTVSVLDCTGCGSCTNVCPGNNRNDVLKMASLETQMDEQKFFEYGLTVSDKPEVLEKFKKGTVKGSQFVQPLLEFSGACAGCGETPYAKLITQICGDRMLIANATGCSSIWAGSSPSTPYTVNKAGKGPAWGNSLFEDNAEFGFGMKLAQDANRAALKNKLDEILASTDNADVKAAIDEYYATYEDGEANAKATD
;
A
#
# COMPACT_ATOMS: atom_id res chain seq x y z
N THR A 1 20.77 -51.76 4.35
CA THR A 1 21.12 -51.37 2.98
C THR A 1 21.52 -49.93 2.98
N LEU A 2 22.79 -49.67 2.63
CA LEU A 2 23.47 -48.37 2.69
C LEU A 2 22.81 -47.33 1.77
N TYR A 3 22.15 -46.29 2.34
CA TYR A 3 21.94 -45.05 1.61
C TYR A 3 23.28 -44.29 1.53
N ARG A 4 23.91 -44.33 0.34
CA ARG A 4 25.02 -43.43 0.02
C ARG A 4 24.49 -41.97 0.18
N ARG A 5 25.05 -41.21 1.13
CA ARG A 5 25.01 -39.76 1.11
C ARG A 5 25.60 -39.30 -0.23
N LYS A 6 24.73 -38.92 -1.19
CA LYS A 6 25.16 -38.04 -2.27
C LYS A 6 25.52 -36.73 -1.55
N SER A 7 26.69 -36.18 -1.81
CA SER A 7 27.09 -34.87 -1.39
C SER A 7 25.99 -33.93 -1.86
N THR A 8 25.23 -33.37 -0.94
CA THR A 8 24.25 -32.31 -1.22
C THR A 8 25.04 -31.12 -1.77
N MET A 9 24.96 -30.92 -3.10
CA MET A 9 25.37 -29.64 -3.66
C MET A 9 24.54 -28.59 -2.94
N ALA A 10 25.20 -27.52 -2.43
CA ALA A 10 24.50 -26.38 -1.80
C ALA A 10 23.44 -25.88 -2.78
N ARG A 11 22.20 -25.75 -2.29
CA ARG A 11 21.09 -25.25 -3.10
C ARG A 11 21.37 -23.85 -3.57
N LYS A 12 20.79 -23.49 -4.69
CA LYS A 12 20.93 -22.16 -5.27
C LYS A 12 20.20 -21.14 -4.40
N MET A 13 20.95 -20.20 -3.85
CA MET A 13 20.40 -19.02 -3.16
C MET A 13 20.01 -17.95 -4.19
N LYS A 14 18.87 -17.28 -3.97
CA LYS A 14 18.44 -16.11 -4.74
C LYS A 14 17.78 -15.09 -3.84
N THR A 15 17.92 -13.82 -4.19
CA THR A 15 17.27 -12.71 -3.50
C THR A 15 15.97 -12.37 -4.22
N MET A 16 14.83 -12.61 -3.55
CA MET A 16 13.49 -12.42 -4.12
C MET A 16 12.45 -12.07 -3.06
N ASP A 17 11.29 -11.61 -3.51
CA ASP A 17 10.13 -11.36 -2.64
C ASP A 17 9.20 -12.57 -2.52
N GLY A 18 8.24 -12.49 -1.58
CA GLY A 18 7.30 -13.58 -1.31
C GLY A 18 6.40 -13.92 -2.49
N ASN A 19 5.94 -12.93 -3.26
CA ASN A 19 5.15 -13.19 -4.47
C ASN A 19 5.95 -13.97 -5.53
N THR A 20 7.23 -13.62 -5.70
CA THR A 20 8.14 -14.34 -6.60
C THR A 20 8.35 -15.78 -6.12
N ALA A 21 8.50 -15.99 -4.82
CA ALA A 21 8.66 -17.32 -4.23
C ALA A 21 7.40 -18.17 -4.43
N ALA A 22 6.21 -17.63 -4.14
CA ALA A 22 4.93 -18.31 -4.36
C ALA A 22 4.72 -18.68 -5.84
N ALA A 23 4.94 -17.70 -6.75
CA ALA A 23 4.82 -17.96 -8.19
C ALA A 23 5.80 -19.04 -8.67
N HIS A 24 7.05 -19.07 -8.15
CA HIS A 24 8.04 -20.07 -8.52
C HIS A 24 7.56 -21.49 -8.21
N VAL A 25 6.99 -21.69 -7.03
CA VAL A 25 6.55 -23.00 -6.57
C VAL A 25 5.22 -23.39 -7.21
N SER A 26 4.24 -22.51 -7.22
CA SER A 26 2.93 -22.78 -7.80
C SER A 26 3.02 -23.09 -9.30
N TYR A 27 3.92 -22.38 -10.05
CA TYR A 27 4.16 -22.65 -11.45
C TYR A 27 4.57 -24.11 -11.71
N ALA A 28 5.34 -24.71 -10.80
CA ALA A 28 5.79 -26.11 -10.94
C ALA A 28 4.63 -27.11 -11.00
N PHE A 29 3.55 -26.86 -10.24
CA PHE A 29 2.42 -27.78 -10.11
C PHE A 29 1.19 -27.36 -10.93
N THR A 30 1.23 -26.23 -11.62
CA THR A 30 0.08 -25.64 -12.31
C THR A 30 0.08 -25.96 -13.80
N GLU A 31 -1.05 -26.41 -14.33
CA GLU A 31 -1.31 -26.57 -15.76
C GLU A 31 -2.11 -25.36 -16.31
N VAL A 32 -3.05 -24.84 -15.51
CA VAL A 32 -3.88 -23.67 -15.83
C VAL A 32 -3.85 -22.68 -14.66
N ALA A 33 -3.63 -21.41 -14.94
CA ALA A 33 -3.81 -20.33 -13.99
C ALA A 33 -4.96 -19.42 -14.46
N THR A 34 -5.94 -19.19 -13.59
CA THR A 34 -7.07 -18.31 -13.86
C THR A 34 -7.01 -17.15 -12.90
N ILE A 35 -6.96 -15.92 -13.39
CA ILE A 35 -6.69 -14.76 -12.55
C ILE A 35 -7.61 -13.59 -12.82
N TYR A 36 -7.72 -12.72 -11.82
CA TYR A 36 -8.06 -11.32 -11.94
C TYR A 36 -7.15 -10.52 -11.03
N PRO A 37 -6.42 -9.49 -11.53
CA PRO A 37 -5.36 -8.83 -10.77
C PRO A 37 -5.90 -8.03 -9.59
N ILE A 38 -5.32 -8.27 -8.41
CA ILE A 38 -5.60 -7.48 -7.20
C ILE A 38 -4.32 -7.29 -6.38
N THR A 39 -4.05 -6.06 -5.92
CA THR A 39 -2.93 -5.75 -5.02
C THR A 39 -3.18 -6.38 -3.64
N PRO A 40 -2.18 -7.04 -3.00
CA PRO A 40 -0.78 -7.17 -3.38
C PRO A 40 -0.40 -8.48 -4.11
N SER A 41 -1.36 -9.28 -4.58
CA SER A 41 -1.13 -10.61 -5.19
C SER A 41 -0.78 -10.58 -6.68
N SER A 42 -1.08 -9.49 -7.40
CA SER A 42 -0.87 -9.38 -8.87
C SER A 42 0.51 -9.82 -9.37
N PRO A 43 1.64 -9.52 -8.68
CA PRO A 43 2.96 -9.96 -9.16
C PRO A 43 3.12 -11.47 -9.33
N MET A 44 2.36 -12.31 -8.59
CA MET A 44 2.37 -13.76 -8.80
C MET A 44 1.88 -14.14 -10.19
N ALA A 45 0.80 -13.50 -10.64
CA ALA A 45 0.26 -13.67 -11.98
C ALA A 45 1.21 -13.14 -13.06
N ASP A 46 1.78 -11.94 -12.84
CA ASP A 46 2.74 -11.31 -13.76
C ASP A 46 3.96 -12.23 -14.02
N TYR A 47 4.54 -12.84 -12.97
CA TYR A 47 5.64 -13.78 -13.11
C TYR A 47 5.21 -15.07 -13.81
N THR A 48 4.03 -15.58 -13.50
CA THR A 48 3.51 -16.79 -14.15
C THR A 48 3.33 -16.59 -15.65
N ASP A 49 2.77 -15.46 -16.07
CA ASP A 49 2.60 -15.08 -17.48
C ASP A 49 3.97 -14.89 -18.17
N GLN A 50 4.86 -14.14 -17.53
CA GLN A 50 6.21 -13.92 -18.06
C GLN A 50 6.96 -15.25 -18.30
N TRP A 51 6.93 -16.17 -17.35
CA TRP A 51 7.64 -17.44 -17.47
C TRP A 51 6.98 -18.36 -18.49
N ALA A 52 5.64 -18.37 -18.59
CA ALA A 52 4.91 -19.09 -19.61
C ALA A 52 5.29 -18.61 -21.02
N THR A 53 5.33 -17.28 -21.22
CA THR A 53 5.74 -16.66 -22.49
C THR A 53 7.20 -16.95 -22.84
N GLN A 54 8.08 -17.09 -21.85
CA GLN A 54 9.47 -17.50 -22.02
C GLN A 54 9.65 -19.01 -22.28
N GLY A 55 8.56 -19.78 -22.25
CA GLY A 55 8.57 -21.22 -22.52
C GLY A 55 9.03 -22.10 -21.34
N ARG A 56 9.05 -21.55 -20.10
CA ARG A 56 9.38 -22.33 -18.89
C ARG A 56 8.42 -23.52 -18.75
N LYS A 57 8.96 -24.67 -18.38
CA LYS A 57 8.16 -25.88 -18.19
C LYS A 57 7.86 -26.12 -16.71
N ASN A 58 6.63 -26.56 -16.42
CA ASN A 58 6.23 -27.11 -15.12
C ASN A 58 6.78 -28.56 -14.97
N ILE A 59 6.52 -29.20 -13.83
CA ILE A 59 7.00 -30.58 -13.56
C ILE A 59 6.36 -31.61 -14.49
N PHE A 60 5.26 -31.28 -15.18
CA PHE A 60 4.58 -32.15 -16.14
C PHE A 60 5.11 -31.97 -17.58
N GLY A 61 6.05 -31.05 -17.81
CA GLY A 61 6.68 -30.77 -19.09
C GLY A 61 5.94 -29.79 -19.99
N ASN A 62 4.92 -29.07 -19.46
CA ASN A 62 4.12 -28.10 -20.19
C ASN A 62 4.39 -26.67 -19.69
N THR A 63 4.12 -25.67 -20.53
CA THR A 63 3.99 -24.28 -20.08
C THR A 63 2.61 -24.09 -19.42
N VAL A 64 2.55 -23.26 -18.39
CA VAL A 64 1.29 -22.90 -17.75
C VAL A 64 0.43 -22.10 -18.73
N LYS A 65 -0.86 -22.42 -18.81
CA LYS A 65 -1.84 -21.62 -19.55
C LYS A 65 -2.47 -20.63 -18.59
N LEU A 66 -2.08 -19.36 -18.70
CA LEU A 66 -2.66 -18.28 -17.89
C LEU A 66 -3.78 -17.57 -18.66
N VAL A 67 -4.89 -17.29 -17.97
CA VAL A 67 -6.05 -16.55 -18.50
C VAL A 67 -6.49 -15.53 -17.46
N GLU A 68 -6.62 -14.27 -17.89
CA GLU A 68 -7.23 -13.20 -17.12
C GLU A 68 -8.71 -13.12 -17.42
N LEU A 69 -9.54 -13.05 -16.38
CA LEU A 69 -11.00 -13.02 -16.45
C LEU A 69 -11.50 -11.59 -16.16
N GLU A 70 -12.83 -11.41 -16.16
CA GLU A 70 -13.47 -10.12 -15.93
C GLU A 70 -13.68 -9.76 -14.47
N SER A 71 -13.54 -10.74 -13.56
CA SER A 71 -13.66 -10.56 -12.10
C SER A 71 -13.08 -11.77 -11.36
N GLU A 72 -12.87 -11.66 -10.06
CA GLU A 72 -12.45 -12.79 -9.22
C GLU A 72 -13.53 -13.88 -9.15
N GLY A 73 -14.81 -13.50 -9.22
CA GLY A 73 -15.92 -14.45 -9.35
C GLY A 73 -15.80 -15.28 -10.62
N GLY A 74 -15.51 -14.63 -11.77
CA GLY A 74 -15.23 -15.31 -13.03
C GLY A 74 -13.97 -16.17 -12.98
N ALA A 75 -12.88 -15.65 -12.38
CA ALA A 75 -11.64 -16.40 -12.17
C ALA A 75 -11.86 -17.67 -11.36
N SER A 76 -12.65 -17.61 -10.28
CA SER A 76 -12.99 -18.79 -9.46
C SER A 76 -13.91 -19.77 -10.17
N GLY A 77 -14.80 -19.30 -11.02
CA GLY A 77 -15.63 -20.14 -11.90
C GLY A 77 -14.78 -20.91 -12.90
N ALA A 78 -13.81 -20.24 -13.53
CA ALA A 78 -12.86 -20.87 -14.44
C ALA A 78 -11.92 -21.83 -13.71
N PHE A 79 -11.45 -21.48 -12.50
CA PHE A 79 -10.67 -22.36 -11.61
C PHE A 79 -11.42 -23.66 -11.32
N HIS A 80 -12.71 -23.56 -10.90
CA HIS A 80 -13.55 -24.72 -10.64
C HIS A 80 -13.76 -25.59 -11.90
N GLY A 81 -14.14 -24.97 -13.04
CA GLY A 81 -14.37 -25.69 -14.28
C GLY A 81 -13.11 -26.39 -14.83
N SER A 82 -11.95 -25.73 -14.73
CA SER A 82 -10.67 -26.31 -15.14
C SER A 82 -10.28 -27.53 -14.29
N LEU A 83 -10.44 -27.44 -12.96
CA LEU A 83 -10.24 -28.58 -12.06
C LEU A 83 -11.21 -29.73 -12.36
N ALA A 84 -12.48 -29.44 -12.54
CA ALA A 84 -13.50 -30.45 -12.86
C ALA A 84 -13.19 -31.15 -14.20
N ALA A 85 -12.59 -30.46 -15.16
CA ALA A 85 -12.15 -31.02 -16.42
C ALA A 85 -10.76 -31.70 -16.37
N GLY A 86 -10.09 -31.75 -15.20
CA GLY A 86 -8.88 -32.55 -14.96
C GLY A 86 -7.57 -31.84 -15.20
N ALA A 87 -7.54 -30.51 -15.18
CA ALA A 87 -6.31 -29.73 -15.13
C ALA A 87 -5.99 -29.26 -13.72
N LEU A 88 -4.76 -29.44 -13.25
CA LEU A 88 -4.30 -28.87 -12.00
C LEU A 88 -4.24 -27.34 -12.14
N THR A 89 -5.05 -26.66 -11.36
CA THR A 89 -5.31 -25.22 -11.52
C THR A 89 -4.97 -24.44 -10.26
N THR A 90 -4.37 -23.27 -10.46
CA THR A 90 -4.03 -22.30 -9.40
C THR A 90 -4.66 -20.95 -9.72
N THR A 91 -5.00 -20.18 -8.69
CA THR A 91 -5.35 -18.76 -8.80
C THR A 91 -4.67 -17.95 -7.71
N TYR A 92 -4.51 -16.63 -7.95
CA TYR A 92 -3.83 -15.68 -7.06
C TYR A 92 -4.79 -14.55 -6.73
N THR A 93 -4.98 -14.26 -5.44
CA THR A 93 -5.94 -13.24 -5.03
C THR A 93 -5.65 -12.64 -3.66
N ALA A 94 -6.49 -11.71 -3.20
CA ALA A 94 -6.45 -11.07 -1.89
C ALA A 94 -7.79 -10.39 -1.58
N SER A 95 -8.07 -10.10 -0.29
CA SER A 95 -9.10 -9.17 0.16
C SER A 95 -10.50 -9.48 -0.42
N GLN A 96 -11.19 -8.46 -0.96
CA GLN A 96 -12.51 -8.60 -1.58
C GLN A 96 -12.52 -9.64 -2.71
N GLY A 97 -11.43 -9.73 -3.47
CA GLY A 97 -11.31 -10.74 -4.52
C GLY A 97 -11.43 -12.16 -3.99
N LEU A 98 -10.79 -12.46 -2.85
CA LEU A 98 -10.94 -13.76 -2.19
C LEU A 98 -12.40 -13.99 -1.72
N LEU A 99 -13.07 -12.96 -1.20
CA LEU A 99 -14.46 -13.06 -0.78
C LEU A 99 -15.41 -13.34 -1.95
N LEU A 100 -15.17 -12.76 -3.13
CA LEU A 100 -15.94 -13.03 -4.34
C LEU A 100 -15.79 -14.47 -4.83
N MET A 101 -14.71 -15.16 -4.43
CA MET A 101 -14.48 -16.57 -4.75
C MET A 101 -15.23 -17.54 -3.81
N ILE A 102 -15.70 -17.10 -2.63
CA ILE A 102 -16.27 -17.97 -1.59
C ILE A 102 -17.35 -18.93 -2.12
N PRO A 103 -18.34 -18.53 -2.92
CA PRO A 103 -19.34 -19.47 -3.42
C PRO A 103 -18.73 -20.64 -4.21
N ASN A 104 -17.74 -20.37 -5.03
CA ASN A 104 -17.02 -21.40 -5.79
C ASN A 104 -16.07 -22.23 -4.90
N MET A 105 -15.47 -21.62 -3.87
CA MET A 105 -14.65 -22.36 -2.89
C MET A 105 -15.46 -23.48 -2.22
N TYR A 106 -16.70 -23.22 -1.80
CA TYR A 106 -17.59 -24.27 -1.29
C TYR A 106 -17.83 -25.40 -2.29
N LYS A 107 -17.96 -25.06 -3.61
CA LYS A 107 -18.13 -26.03 -4.68
C LYS A 107 -16.89 -26.90 -4.85
N VAL A 108 -15.72 -26.27 -5.00
CA VAL A 108 -14.43 -26.96 -5.21
C VAL A 108 -14.11 -27.88 -4.04
N ALA A 109 -14.34 -27.42 -2.79
CA ALA A 109 -14.13 -28.22 -1.59
C ALA A 109 -15.14 -29.38 -1.49
N GLY A 110 -16.41 -29.13 -1.76
CA GLY A 110 -17.46 -30.13 -1.75
C GLY A 110 -17.30 -31.23 -2.80
N GLU A 111 -16.64 -30.92 -3.92
CA GLU A 111 -16.35 -31.87 -5.02
C GLU A 111 -14.97 -32.55 -4.84
N LEU A 112 -14.22 -32.25 -3.77
CA LEU A 112 -12.90 -32.80 -3.44
C LEU A 112 -11.90 -32.62 -4.61
N LEU A 113 -11.81 -31.40 -5.15
CA LEU A 113 -10.94 -31.03 -6.24
C LEU A 113 -9.62 -30.41 -5.73
N PRO A 114 -8.43 -30.87 -6.19
CA PRO A 114 -7.14 -30.52 -5.60
C PRO A 114 -6.57 -29.18 -6.12
N GLY A 115 -7.33 -28.13 -6.03
CA GLY A 115 -6.89 -26.78 -6.44
C GLY A 115 -6.16 -26.04 -5.33
N VAL A 116 -5.29 -25.09 -5.69
CA VAL A 116 -4.58 -24.23 -4.74
C VAL A 116 -4.86 -22.76 -5.06
N ILE A 117 -5.20 -22.00 -4.03
CA ILE A 117 -5.30 -20.54 -4.09
C ILE A 117 -4.15 -19.96 -3.28
N ASP A 118 -3.24 -19.21 -3.90
CA ASP A 118 -2.20 -18.46 -3.20
C ASP A 118 -2.72 -17.06 -2.87
N VAL A 119 -2.64 -16.66 -1.59
CA VAL A 119 -3.20 -15.41 -1.10
C VAL A 119 -2.15 -14.56 -0.40
N SER A 120 -1.93 -13.37 -0.92
CA SER A 120 -1.23 -12.30 -0.20
C SER A 120 -2.25 -11.60 0.69
N ALA A 121 -2.42 -12.07 1.92
CA ALA A 121 -3.51 -11.69 2.83
C ALA A 121 -3.61 -10.18 3.05
N ARG A 122 -4.81 -9.61 2.88
CA ARG A 122 -5.06 -8.17 2.89
C ARG A 122 -6.34 -7.82 3.63
N ALA A 123 -6.33 -6.65 4.31
CA ALA A 123 -7.49 -6.07 4.98
C ALA A 123 -8.72 -5.98 4.06
N LEU A 124 -9.90 -6.17 4.64
CA LEU A 124 -11.18 -5.98 3.96
C LEU A 124 -11.60 -4.51 4.01
N ALA A 125 -12.20 -4.01 2.95
CA ALA A 125 -12.84 -2.71 2.95
C ALA A 125 -14.02 -2.71 3.95
N SER A 126 -14.04 -1.70 4.82
CA SER A 126 -15.09 -1.48 5.82
C SER A 126 -15.47 0.00 5.87
N HIS A 127 -15.14 0.72 6.95
CA HIS A 127 -15.26 2.18 7.01
C HIS A 127 -14.31 2.91 6.05
N ALA A 128 -13.23 2.25 5.64
CA ALA A 128 -12.25 2.72 4.66
C ALA A 128 -11.63 1.54 3.92
N LEU A 129 -11.04 1.80 2.77
CA LEU A 129 -10.21 0.85 2.03
C LEU A 129 -8.80 0.85 2.61
N SER A 130 -8.24 -0.33 2.86
CA SER A 130 -6.80 -0.50 3.10
C SER A 130 -6.25 -1.55 2.16
N ILE A 131 -5.14 -1.23 1.47
CA ILE A 131 -4.45 -2.20 0.60
C ILE A 131 -3.43 -3.04 1.37
N PHE A 132 -3.20 -2.72 2.64
CA PHE A 132 -2.17 -3.34 3.47
C PHE A 132 -2.65 -4.63 4.13
N GLY A 133 -1.69 -5.45 4.55
CA GLY A 133 -1.94 -6.82 4.99
C GLY A 133 -2.58 -6.94 6.37
N ASP A 134 -3.52 -7.84 6.48
CA ASP A 134 -3.98 -8.52 7.70
C ASP A 134 -4.70 -9.82 7.32
N HIS A 135 -5.34 -10.50 8.27
CA HIS A 135 -5.94 -11.82 8.05
C HIS A 135 -7.48 -11.81 7.99
N GLN A 136 -8.11 -10.64 7.78
CA GLN A 136 -9.58 -10.56 7.72
C GLN A 136 -10.16 -11.38 6.56
N ASP A 137 -9.53 -11.32 5.38
CA ASP A 137 -9.93 -12.08 4.20
C ASP A 137 -9.78 -13.61 4.41
N ILE A 138 -8.67 -14.02 5.04
CA ILE A 138 -8.38 -15.41 5.36
C ILE A 138 -9.41 -15.97 6.32
N TYR A 139 -9.70 -15.28 7.42
CA TYR A 139 -10.67 -15.73 8.40
C TYR A 139 -12.10 -15.77 7.85
N ALA A 140 -12.45 -14.90 6.89
CA ALA A 140 -13.75 -14.97 6.22
C ALA A 140 -13.95 -16.28 5.44
N CYS A 141 -12.87 -16.93 4.99
CA CYS A 141 -12.89 -18.17 4.21
C CYS A 141 -12.77 -19.45 5.06
N ARG A 142 -12.61 -19.35 6.40
CA ARG A 142 -12.29 -20.49 7.30
C ARG A 142 -13.30 -21.63 7.32
N GLN A 143 -14.50 -21.40 6.83
CA GLN A 143 -15.59 -22.39 6.80
C GLN A 143 -15.91 -22.92 5.38
N THR A 144 -15.13 -22.54 4.36
CA THR A 144 -15.41 -22.95 2.97
C THR A 144 -15.06 -24.41 2.68
N GLY A 145 -14.22 -25.03 3.53
CA GLY A 145 -13.72 -26.39 3.34
C GLY A 145 -12.33 -26.43 2.67
N PHE A 146 -11.71 -25.31 2.37
CA PHE A 146 -10.31 -25.27 1.98
C PHE A 146 -9.43 -25.56 3.19
N ALA A 147 -8.42 -26.42 3.03
CA ALA A 147 -7.31 -26.48 3.98
C ALA A 147 -6.51 -25.17 3.92
N MET A 148 -6.07 -24.67 5.07
CA MET A 148 -5.48 -23.33 5.15
C MET A 148 -4.07 -23.43 5.74
N LEU A 149 -3.06 -23.15 4.91
CA LEU A 149 -1.64 -23.26 5.25
C LEU A 149 -0.98 -21.88 5.23
N CYS A 150 -0.41 -21.46 6.37
CA CYS A 150 0.24 -20.17 6.57
C CYS A 150 1.76 -20.27 6.41
N SER A 151 2.35 -19.33 5.70
CA SER A 151 3.79 -19.12 5.65
C SER A 151 4.18 -17.81 6.36
N ASN A 152 5.20 -17.88 7.23
CA ASN A 152 5.59 -16.77 8.11
C ASN A 152 6.72 -15.90 7.52
N SER A 153 7.45 -16.40 6.51
CA SER A 153 8.57 -15.70 5.87
C SER A 153 8.64 -16.03 4.38
N VAL A 154 9.46 -15.31 3.64
CA VAL A 154 9.68 -15.56 2.19
C VAL A 154 10.25 -16.97 1.95
N GLN A 155 11.13 -17.48 2.83
CA GLN A 155 11.62 -18.85 2.74
C GLN A 155 10.49 -19.85 2.96
N GLU A 156 9.64 -19.63 3.97
CA GLU A 156 8.49 -20.50 4.21
C GLU A 156 7.48 -20.48 3.05
N VAL A 157 7.27 -19.33 2.37
CA VAL A 157 6.46 -19.29 1.15
C VAL A 157 7.02 -20.21 0.07
N MET A 158 8.34 -20.22 -0.13
CA MET A 158 9.02 -21.12 -1.05
C MET A 158 8.81 -22.60 -0.69
N ASP A 159 8.84 -22.92 0.59
CA ASP A 159 8.87 -24.31 1.07
C ASP A 159 7.45 -24.86 1.32
N LEU A 160 6.61 -24.12 2.03
CA LEU A 160 5.25 -24.54 2.38
C LEU A 160 4.27 -24.41 1.22
N GLY A 161 4.53 -23.53 0.25
CA GLY A 161 3.81 -23.53 -1.02
C GLY A 161 3.88 -24.88 -1.71
N ALA A 162 5.06 -25.55 -1.69
CA ALA A 162 5.20 -26.91 -2.21
C ALA A 162 4.35 -27.91 -1.43
N VAL A 163 4.34 -27.81 -0.07
CA VAL A 163 3.53 -28.68 0.79
C VAL A 163 2.03 -28.52 0.46
N ALA A 164 1.54 -27.30 0.23
CA ALA A 164 0.14 -27.06 -0.13
C ALA A 164 -0.27 -27.79 -1.41
N HIS A 165 0.51 -27.69 -2.47
CA HIS A 165 0.24 -28.39 -3.74
C HIS A 165 0.32 -29.92 -3.61
N LEU A 166 1.37 -30.43 -2.96
CA LEU A 166 1.57 -31.86 -2.77
C LEU A 166 0.45 -32.49 -1.95
N ALA A 167 0.07 -31.84 -0.83
CA ALA A 167 -1.00 -32.29 0.03
C ALA A 167 -2.38 -32.17 -0.63
N ALA A 168 -2.63 -31.14 -1.44
CA ALA A 168 -3.87 -30.99 -2.19
C ALA A 168 -4.05 -32.16 -3.20
N ILE A 169 -3.00 -32.49 -3.95
CA ILE A 169 -3.03 -33.54 -4.97
C ILE A 169 -3.34 -34.89 -4.35
N GLU A 170 -2.63 -35.30 -3.28
CA GLU A 170 -2.82 -36.60 -2.63
C GLU A 170 -4.09 -36.64 -1.80
N GLY A 171 -4.35 -35.58 -1.01
CA GLY A 171 -5.46 -35.49 -0.05
C GLY A 171 -6.82 -35.20 -0.68
N ARG A 172 -6.87 -34.77 -1.93
CA ARG A 172 -8.10 -34.34 -2.64
C ARG A 172 -8.88 -33.20 -1.96
N VAL A 173 -8.26 -32.48 -1.06
CA VAL A 173 -8.81 -31.29 -0.43
C VAL A 173 -8.11 -30.06 -1.01
N PRO A 174 -8.83 -29.04 -1.48
CA PRO A 174 -8.19 -27.83 -1.98
C PRO A 174 -7.51 -27.05 -0.88
N PHE A 175 -6.46 -26.33 -1.21
CA PHE A 175 -5.67 -25.53 -0.27
C PHE A 175 -5.77 -24.04 -0.56
N LEU A 176 -5.86 -23.27 0.50
CA LEU A 176 -5.59 -21.86 0.54
C LEU A 176 -4.21 -21.70 1.23
N HIS A 177 -3.19 -21.45 0.42
CA HIS A 177 -1.84 -21.11 0.89
C HIS A 177 -1.74 -19.59 1.02
N PHE A 178 -1.45 -19.10 2.21
CA PHE A 178 -1.45 -17.66 2.47
C PHE A 178 -0.23 -17.17 3.26
N PHE A 179 0.09 -15.93 3.04
CA PHE A 179 1.15 -15.20 3.70
C PHE A 179 0.77 -13.72 3.75
N ASP A 180 1.42 -12.96 4.64
CA ASP A 180 1.05 -11.57 4.87
C ASP A 180 1.29 -10.70 3.63
N GLY A 181 0.25 -9.99 3.20
CA GLY A 181 0.34 -8.97 2.18
C GLY A 181 1.29 -7.85 2.58
N PHE A 182 2.11 -7.38 1.67
CA PHE A 182 3.22 -6.46 1.82
C PHE A 182 4.33 -6.97 2.76
N ARG A 183 4.05 -7.33 4.02
CA ARG A 183 5.06 -7.75 5.01
C ARG A 183 5.82 -9.01 4.60
N THR A 184 5.21 -9.94 3.86
CA THR A 184 5.88 -11.11 3.28
C THR A 184 5.86 -11.05 1.76
N SER A 185 4.72 -10.69 1.17
CA SER A 185 4.55 -10.72 -0.29
C SER A 185 5.51 -9.81 -1.05
N HIS A 186 5.87 -8.65 -0.48
CA HIS A 186 6.79 -7.66 -1.05
C HIS A 186 8.12 -7.53 -0.29
N GLU A 187 8.28 -8.23 0.83
CA GLU A 187 9.56 -8.30 1.52
C GLU A 187 10.56 -9.08 0.69
N ILE A 188 11.74 -8.50 0.47
CA ILE A 188 12.83 -9.17 -0.25
C ILE A 188 13.72 -9.87 0.76
N GLN A 189 13.97 -11.16 0.57
CA GLN A 189 14.92 -11.96 1.34
C GLN A 189 15.82 -12.78 0.42
N LYS A 190 17.00 -13.16 0.93
CA LYS A 190 17.87 -14.15 0.30
C LYS A 190 17.44 -15.54 0.74
N VAL A 191 16.90 -16.34 -0.18
CA VAL A 191 16.27 -17.63 0.09
C VAL A 191 16.88 -18.77 -0.74
N GLU A 192 16.79 -19.99 -0.23
CA GLU A 192 17.06 -21.21 -0.98
C GLU A 192 15.89 -21.52 -1.93
N VAL A 193 16.21 -21.84 -3.18
CA VAL A 193 15.20 -22.03 -4.23
C VAL A 193 15.10 -23.49 -4.62
N TRP A 194 13.87 -24.00 -4.79
CA TRP A 194 13.61 -25.34 -5.30
C TRP A 194 14.02 -25.51 -6.76
N ASP A 195 14.73 -26.62 -7.07
CA ASP A 195 14.78 -27.14 -8.41
C ASP A 195 13.52 -27.97 -8.72
N TYR A 196 13.03 -27.92 -9.97
CA TYR A 196 11.77 -28.58 -10.33
C TYR A 196 11.87 -30.11 -10.34
N GLU A 197 13.08 -30.65 -10.47
CA GLU A 197 13.35 -32.05 -10.31
C GLU A 197 13.06 -32.55 -8.90
N ASP A 198 13.43 -31.78 -7.87
CA ASP A 198 13.13 -32.12 -6.47
C ASP A 198 11.63 -32.06 -6.19
N LEU A 199 10.92 -31.05 -6.71
CA LEU A 199 9.47 -30.94 -6.57
C LEU A 199 8.75 -32.11 -7.27
N LYS A 200 9.22 -32.50 -8.45
CA LYS A 200 8.69 -33.66 -9.18
C LYS A 200 8.92 -34.98 -8.44
N GLU A 201 10.08 -35.17 -7.79
CA GLU A 201 10.38 -36.36 -6.99
C GLU A 201 9.44 -36.50 -5.78
N MET A 202 9.05 -35.39 -5.17
CA MET A 202 8.11 -35.37 -4.04
C MET A 202 6.66 -35.57 -4.46
N CYS A 203 6.29 -35.30 -5.72
CA CYS A 203 4.92 -35.34 -6.21
C CYS A 203 4.42 -36.78 -6.40
N ASP A 204 3.27 -37.12 -5.83
CA ASP A 204 2.57 -38.38 -6.06
C ASP A 204 1.92 -38.36 -7.46
N MET A 205 2.64 -38.92 -8.44
CA MET A 205 2.18 -38.98 -9.83
C MET A 205 1.00 -39.94 -10.04
N ASP A 206 0.81 -40.94 -9.16
CA ASP A 206 -0.35 -41.83 -9.19
C ASP A 206 -1.60 -41.07 -8.74
N ALA A 207 -1.49 -40.20 -7.75
CA ALA A 207 -2.57 -39.30 -7.34
C ALA A 207 -2.95 -38.30 -8.45
N VAL A 208 -1.95 -37.75 -9.18
CA VAL A 208 -2.20 -36.93 -10.37
C VAL A 208 -2.96 -37.71 -11.44
N ALA A 209 -2.53 -38.92 -11.73
CA ALA A 209 -3.23 -39.78 -12.71
C ALA A 209 -4.66 -40.11 -12.27
N ALA A 210 -4.85 -40.41 -10.99
CA ALA A 210 -6.15 -40.68 -10.41
C ALA A 210 -7.07 -39.44 -10.46
N PHE A 211 -6.55 -38.24 -10.25
CA PHE A 211 -7.27 -36.98 -10.42
C PHE A 211 -7.75 -36.80 -11.87
N LYS A 212 -6.85 -36.93 -12.84
CA LYS A 212 -7.18 -36.82 -14.28
C LYS A 212 -8.21 -37.86 -14.74
N LYS A 213 -8.15 -39.08 -14.17
CA LYS A 213 -9.13 -40.12 -14.46
C LYS A 213 -10.55 -39.83 -13.97
N ARG A 214 -10.68 -39.02 -12.90
CA ARG A 214 -11.99 -38.60 -12.35
C ARG A 214 -12.58 -37.36 -13.04
N ALA A 215 -11.85 -36.75 -13.96
CA ALA A 215 -12.30 -35.56 -14.67
C ALA A 215 -13.58 -35.80 -15.46
N LEU A 216 -14.38 -34.75 -15.66
CA LEU A 216 -15.52 -34.77 -16.57
C LEU A 216 -15.08 -35.16 -17.98
N ASN A 217 -15.56 -36.28 -18.45
CA ASN A 217 -15.19 -36.85 -19.74
C ASN A 217 -16.38 -37.55 -20.40
N PRO A 218 -16.74 -37.19 -21.66
CA PRO A 218 -17.82 -37.84 -22.38
C PRO A 218 -17.64 -39.35 -22.56
N GLU A 219 -16.41 -39.88 -22.58
CA GLU A 219 -16.12 -41.31 -22.66
C GLU A 219 -16.49 -42.06 -21.37
N HIS A 220 -16.53 -41.34 -20.25
CA HIS A 220 -16.91 -41.83 -18.93
C HIS A 220 -17.79 -40.81 -18.21
N PRO A 221 -19.03 -40.63 -18.66
CA PRO A 221 -19.88 -39.53 -18.21
C PRO A 221 -20.26 -39.66 -16.73
N VAL A 222 -20.10 -38.58 -15.99
CA VAL A 222 -20.49 -38.42 -14.60
C VAL A 222 -21.22 -37.10 -14.41
N LEU A 223 -21.96 -36.95 -13.30
CA LEU A 223 -22.65 -35.74 -12.94
C LEU A 223 -22.03 -35.14 -11.68
N HIS A 224 -21.67 -33.86 -11.72
CA HIS A 224 -21.26 -33.10 -10.57
C HIS A 224 -22.29 -32.01 -10.26
N GLY A 225 -22.39 -31.60 -8.98
CA GLY A 225 -23.19 -30.45 -8.53
C GLY A 225 -24.72 -30.64 -8.67
N SER A 226 -25.22 -31.87 -8.49
CA SER A 226 -26.67 -32.15 -8.51
C SER A 226 -27.39 -31.50 -7.32
N ALA A 227 -28.72 -31.27 -7.50
CA ALA A 227 -29.59 -30.92 -6.37
C ALA A 227 -29.87 -32.14 -5.50
N GLN A 228 -29.81 -31.96 -4.17
CA GLN A 228 -30.09 -32.99 -3.19
C GLN A 228 -31.21 -32.52 -2.25
N ASN A 229 -32.13 -33.45 -1.91
CA ASN A 229 -33.22 -33.21 -1.00
C ASN A 229 -32.76 -33.30 0.48
N PRO A 230 -33.57 -32.83 1.45
CA PRO A 230 -33.22 -32.82 2.88
C PRO A 230 -32.92 -34.20 3.46
N ASP A 231 -33.39 -35.27 2.88
CA ASP A 231 -33.22 -36.66 3.33
C ASP A 231 -31.81 -37.21 3.09
N ILE A 232 -31.04 -36.63 2.19
CA ILE A 232 -29.69 -37.11 1.84
C ILE A 232 -28.56 -36.04 1.97
N PHE A 233 -28.87 -34.75 1.88
CA PHE A 233 -27.86 -33.69 1.84
C PHE A 233 -26.88 -33.73 3.03
N PHE A 234 -27.40 -33.94 4.24
CA PHE A 234 -26.60 -33.99 5.46
C PHE A 234 -25.63 -35.19 5.45
N GLN A 235 -26.13 -36.37 5.11
CA GLN A 235 -25.32 -37.59 5.04
C GLN A 235 -24.17 -37.47 4.05
N VAL A 236 -24.40 -36.86 2.88
CA VAL A 236 -23.38 -36.63 1.87
C VAL A 236 -22.34 -35.61 2.36
N ARG A 237 -22.79 -34.57 3.10
CA ARG A 237 -21.86 -33.61 3.73
C ARG A 237 -20.95 -34.25 4.77
N GLU A 238 -21.45 -35.22 5.57
CA GLU A 238 -20.67 -35.97 6.57
C GLU A 238 -19.69 -36.98 5.94
N ALA A 239 -20.01 -37.49 4.76
CA ALA A 239 -19.19 -38.52 4.09
C ALA A 239 -17.79 -38.01 3.67
N CYS A 240 -17.55 -36.70 3.65
CA CYS A 240 -16.23 -36.14 3.35
C CYS A 240 -15.27 -36.10 4.56
N ASN A 241 -15.77 -36.29 5.80
CA ASN A 241 -14.99 -36.17 7.03
C ASN A 241 -13.64 -36.92 6.99
N PRO A 242 -13.55 -38.18 6.52
CA PRO A 242 -12.26 -38.88 6.48
C PRO A 242 -11.15 -38.20 5.66
N TYR A 243 -11.52 -37.42 4.64
CA TYR A 243 -10.55 -36.64 3.87
C TYR A 243 -9.97 -35.49 4.69
N TYR A 244 -10.81 -34.78 5.46
CA TYR A 244 -10.38 -33.68 6.33
C TYR A 244 -9.58 -34.18 7.53
N ASP A 245 -9.99 -35.32 8.12
CA ASP A 245 -9.28 -35.95 9.25
C ASP A 245 -7.86 -36.37 8.87
N ALA A 246 -7.62 -36.75 7.62
CA ALA A 246 -6.32 -37.17 7.11
C ALA A 246 -5.36 -36.00 6.81
N ILE A 247 -5.87 -34.79 6.56
CA ILE A 247 -5.05 -33.64 6.10
C ILE A 247 -3.92 -33.29 7.08
N PRO A 248 -4.11 -33.19 8.40
CA PRO A 248 -3.01 -32.79 9.29
C PRO A 248 -1.81 -33.73 9.22
N ASP A 249 -2.04 -35.06 9.23
CA ASP A 249 -0.98 -36.06 9.13
C ASP A 249 -0.34 -36.07 7.72
N LEU A 250 -1.13 -35.78 6.68
CA LEU A 250 -0.63 -35.66 5.31
C LEU A 250 0.25 -34.41 5.12
N VAL A 251 -0.15 -33.28 5.68
CA VAL A 251 0.67 -32.06 5.70
C VAL A 251 1.98 -32.31 6.43
N GLU A 252 1.94 -32.96 7.60
CA GLU A 252 3.16 -33.33 8.33
C GLU A 252 4.06 -34.28 7.51
N LYS A 253 3.48 -35.24 6.78
CA LYS A 253 4.23 -36.11 5.85
C LYS A 253 5.03 -35.29 4.84
N TYR A 254 4.38 -34.35 4.15
CA TYR A 254 5.05 -33.53 3.14
C TYR A 254 6.03 -32.52 3.75
N MET A 255 5.72 -31.94 4.91
CA MET A 255 6.68 -31.13 5.67
C MET A 255 7.93 -31.95 6.02
N ASN A 256 7.78 -33.22 6.45
CA ASN A 256 8.91 -34.09 6.73
C ASN A 256 9.72 -34.43 5.47
N MET A 257 9.10 -34.54 4.30
CA MET A 257 9.82 -34.72 3.02
C MET A 257 10.64 -33.47 2.68
N VAL A 258 10.07 -32.28 2.85
CA VAL A 258 10.76 -30.99 2.70
C VAL A 258 11.91 -30.91 3.69
N ASN A 259 11.66 -31.15 4.98
CA ASN A 259 12.68 -31.12 6.04
C ASN A 259 13.87 -32.03 5.73
N ALA A 260 13.60 -33.23 5.23
CA ALA A 260 14.65 -34.18 4.87
C ALA A 260 15.53 -33.70 3.68
N LYS A 261 14.97 -32.91 2.78
CA LYS A 261 15.71 -32.36 1.63
C LYS A 261 16.53 -31.11 1.95
N ILE A 262 16.00 -30.24 2.83
CA ILE A 262 16.60 -28.91 3.07
C ILE A 262 17.12 -28.70 4.50
N GLY A 263 16.90 -29.64 5.41
CA GLY A 263 17.42 -29.57 6.78
C GLY A 263 16.65 -28.64 7.71
N THR A 264 15.37 -28.40 7.43
CA THR A 264 14.42 -27.67 8.28
C THR A 264 13.69 -28.62 9.25
N ASP A 265 12.76 -28.08 10.07
CA ASP A 265 11.92 -28.86 10.98
C ASP A 265 10.43 -28.39 10.96
N TYR A 266 9.93 -28.06 9.77
CA TYR A 266 8.53 -27.66 9.60
C TYR A 266 7.55 -28.70 10.13
N LYS A 267 6.53 -28.23 10.85
CA LYS A 267 5.42 -29.00 11.41
C LYS A 267 4.12 -28.19 11.28
N PRO A 268 2.94 -28.81 11.37
CA PRO A 268 1.67 -28.10 11.44
C PRO A 268 1.64 -27.00 12.49
N PHE A 269 2.32 -27.24 13.63
CA PHE A 269 2.59 -26.25 14.69
C PHE A 269 4.07 -26.39 15.11
N ASN A 270 4.83 -25.29 15.07
CA ASN A 270 6.21 -25.26 15.50
C ASN A 270 6.39 -24.51 16.82
N TYR A 271 7.07 -25.14 17.79
CA TYR A 271 7.45 -24.51 19.04
C TYR A 271 8.84 -23.92 18.97
N VAL A 272 9.01 -22.70 19.50
CA VAL A 272 10.29 -22.02 19.69
C VAL A 272 10.34 -21.46 21.10
N GLY A 273 11.47 -21.60 21.80
CA GLY A 273 11.64 -21.02 23.13
C GLY A 273 12.26 -21.97 24.17
N ALA A 274 12.16 -21.60 25.45
CA ALA A 274 12.62 -22.42 26.54
C ALA A 274 11.82 -23.72 26.63
N PRO A 275 12.44 -24.89 26.85
CA PRO A 275 11.72 -26.16 27.00
C PRO A 275 10.80 -26.18 28.23
N ASP A 276 11.05 -25.33 29.21
CA ASP A 276 10.28 -25.11 30.43
C ASP A 276 9.61 -23.74 30.47
N ALA A 277 9.19 -23.22 29.32
CA ALA A 277 8.50 -21.93 29.22
C ALA A 277 7.23 -21.89 30.06
N GLU A 278 7.06 -20.80 30.79
CA GLU A 278 5.85 -20.55 31.63
C GLU A 278 4.85 -19.62 30.88
N LYS A 279 5.34 -18.83 29.93
CA LYS A 279 4.53 -17.94 29.09
C LYS A 279 4.76 -18.27 27.62
N VAL A 280 3.67 -18.46 26.88
CA VAL A 280 3.71 -18.86 25.47
C VAL A 280 2.83 -17.92 24.64
N ILE A 281 3.35 -17.42 23.53
CA ILE A 281 2.55 -16.73 22.50
C ILE A 281 2.15 -17.74 21.43
N ILE A 282 0.88 -17.69 20.97
CA ILE A 282 0.43 -18.43 19.79
C ILE A 282 0.04 -17.44 18.71
N ALA A 283 0.66 -17.55 17.52
CA ALA A 283 0.47 -16.62 16.41
C ALA A 283 0.68 -17.31 15.06
N MET A 284 0.31 -16.63 13.98
CA MET A 284 0.63 -17.01 12.60
C MET A 284 0.96 -15.78 11.76
N GLY A 285 1.65 -15.99 10.63
CA GLY A 285 2.08 -14.92 9.73
C GLY A 285 3.43 -14.28 10.13
N SER A 286 3.76 -13.17 9.49
CA SER A 286 5.09 -12.54 9.58
C SER A 286 5.51 -12.11 10.97
N VAL A 287 4.58 -11.87 11.88
CA VAL A 287 4.90 -11.55 13.30
C VAL A 287 5.69 -12.65 14.00
N CYS A 288 5.58 -13.89 13.53
CA CYS A 288 6.31 -15.03 14.11
C CYS A 288 7.82 -14.84 14.01
N GLU A 289 8.32 -14.18 12.96
CA GLU A 289 9.75 -13.85 12.84
C GLU A 289 10.19 -12.81 13.90
N THR A 290 9.38 -11.76 14.12
CA THR A 290 9.64 -10.78 15.20
C THR A 290 9.58 -11.41 16.58
N ILE A 291 8.65 -12.36 16.80
CA ILE A 291 8.52 -13.12 18.06
C ILE A 291 9.76 -13.98 18.27
N ASP A 292 10.23 -14.71 17.25
CA ASP A 292 11.43 -15.55 17.32
C ASP A 292 12.65 -14.71 17.70
N GLU A 293 12.87 -13.56 17.05
CA GLU A 293 13.98 -12.63 17.37
C GLU A 293 13.91 -12.14 18.82
N THR A 294 12.70 -11.79 19.28
CA THR A 294 12.47 -11.32 20.64
C THR A 294 12.72 -12.43 21.65
N ILE A 295 12.29 -13.67 21.38
CA ILE A 295 12.54 -14.83 22.23
C ILE A 295 14.04 -15.13 22.33
N ASP A 296 14.76 -15.12 21.22
CA ASP A 296 16.23 -15.32 21.22
C ASP A 296 16.92 -14.33 22.18
N TYR A 297 16.49 -13.06 22.16
CA TYR A 297 17.00 -12.04 23.09
C TYR A 297 16.62 -12.31 24.57
N MET A 298 15.38 -12.72 24.83
CA MET A 298 14.90 -13.02 26.20
C MET A 298 15.54 -14.28 26.78
N LEU A 299 15.74 -15.31 25.95
CA LEU A 299 16.43 -16.55 26.36
C LEU A 299 17.88 -16.29 26.75
N ALA A 300 18.57 -15.39 26.04
CA ALA A 300 19.93 -14.96 26.39
C ALA A 300 20.00 -14.30 27.78
N LYS A 301 18.87 -13.80 28.31
CA LYS A 301 18.72 -13.26 29.67
C LYS A 301 18.19 -14.28 30.68
N GLY A 302 17.92 -15.51 30.26
CA GLY A 302 17.47 -16.60 31.14
C GLY A 302 15.94 -16.59 31.38
N GLU A 303 15.16 -15.88 30.57
CA GLU A 303 13.71 -15.85 30.72
C GLU A 303 13.04 -17.12 30.15
N LYS A 304 11.94 -17.56 30.78
CA LYS A 304 11.23 -18.79 30.47
C LYS A 304 10.01 -18.51 29.57
N VAL A 305 10.29 -18.14 28.34
CA VAL A 305 9.29 -17.75 27.34
C VAL A 305 9.38 -18.63 26.10
N GLY A 306 8.27 -18.73 25.37
CA GLY A 306 8.22 -19.45 24.11
C GLY A 306 7.07 -19.00 23.23
N ALA A 307 7.03 -19.53 22.02
CA ALA A 307 5.93 -19.32 21.08
C ALA A 307 5.59 -20.60 20.32
N ILE A 308 4.34 -20.69 19.88
CA ILE A 308 3.87 -21.69 18.91
C ILE A 308 3.45 -20.96 17.65
N LYS A 309 4.13 -21.28 16.55
CA LYS A 309 3.82 -20.79 15.21
C LYS A 309 2.81 -21.72 14.54
N VAL A 310 1.71 -21.17 14.06
CA VAL A 310 0.65 -21.93 13.39
C VAL A 310 0.91 -21.92 11.90
N HIS A 311 1.20 -23.08 11.30
CA HIS A 311 1.29 -23.26 9.85
C HIS A 311 -0.01 -23.82 9.29
N LEU A 312 -0.54 -24.92 9.84
CA LEU A 312 -1.84 -25.47 9.41
C LEU A 312 -2.97 -24.91 10.29
N TYR A 313 -3.68 -23.92 9.76
CA TYR A 313 -4.81 -23.32 10.46
C TYR A 313 -6.12 -24.13 10.27
N ARG A 314 -6.33 -24.70 9.07
CA ARG A 314 -7.48 -25.59 8.78
C ARG A 314 -7.02 -26.83 7.99
N PRO A 315 -7.48 -28.03 8.33
CA PRO A 315 -8.20 -28.39 9.56
C PRO A 315 -7.38 -28.09 10.83
N PHE A 316 -8.02 -27.52 11.87
CA PHE A 316 -7.32 -27.25 13.14
C PHE A 316 -7.10 -28.54 13.92
N SER A 317 -5.85 -28.92 14.16
CA SER A 317 -5.52 -30.18 14.81
C SER A 317 -5.08 -30.00 16.25
N ALA A 318 -5.99 -30.25 17.20
CA ALA A 318 -5.66 -30.25 18.62
C ALA A 318 -4.52 -31.25 18.96
N LYS A 319 -4.50 -32.45 18.32
CA LYS A 319 -3.41 -33.44 18.47
C LYS A 319 -2.02 -32.82 18.22
N HIS A 320 -1.85 -32.09 17.12
CA HIS A 320 -0.54 -31.52 16.74
C HIS A 320 -0.19 -30.28 17.59
N LEU A 321 -1.18 -29.45 17.95
CA LEU A 321 -0.98 -28.31 18.86
C LEU A 321 -0.50 -28.80 20.25
N LEU A 322 -1.19 -29.76 20.83
CA LEU A 322 -0.88 -30.27 22.19
C LEU A 322 0.48 -30.98 22.22
N ALA A 323 0.88 -31.63 21.13
CA ALA A 323 2.17 -32.34 21.04
C ALA A 323 3.39 -31.40 21.17
N VAL A 324 3.24 -30.12 20.85
CA VAL A 324 4.33 -29.13 20.92
C VAL A 324 4.21 -28.20 22.13
N MET A 325 3.12 -28.29 22.92
CA MET A 325 2.87 -27.41 24.06
C MET A 325 3.79 -27.75 25.25
N PRO A 326 4.55 -26.78 25.79
CA PRO A 326 5.34 -27.01 27.00
C PRO A 326 4.45 -27.35 28.21
N LYS A 327 4.81 -28.41 28.96
CA LYS A 327 4.01 -28.83 30.16
C LYS A 327 4.06 -27.82 31.31
N SER A 328 5.04 -26.92 31.29
CA SER A 328 5.25 -25.89 32.30
C SER A 328 4.43 -24.62 32.06
N VAL A 329 3.70 -24.53 30.95
CA VAL A 329 2.98 -23.31 30.56
C VAL A 329 1.91 -22.96 31.61
N LYS A 330 1.88 -21.67 31.98
CA LYS A 330 0.91 -21.09 32.92
C LYS A 330 -0.01 -20.08 32.23
N THR A 331 0.53 -19.35 31.23
CA THR A 331 -0.21 -18.35 30.50
C THR A 331 0.08 -18.47 28.99
N ILE A 332 -0.99 -18.49 28.23
CA ILE A 332 -0.96 -18.48 26.76
C ILE A 332 -1.56 -17.15 26.29
N SER A 333 -0.83 -16.38 25.49
CA SER A 333 -1.34 -15.20 24.80
C SER A 333 -1.55 -15.55 23.33
N VAL A 334 -2.80 -15.64 22.88
CA VAL A 334 -3.13 -15.86 21.47
C VAL A 334 -3.33 -14.50 20.81
N ILE A 335 -2.58 -14.23 19.76
CA ILE A 335 -2.67 -12.96 19.05
C ILE A 335 -3.16 -13.17 17.61
N ASP A 336 -4.24 -12.50 17.30
CA ASP A 336 -4.90 -12.53 15.99
C ASP A 336 -4.64 -11.23 15.20
N ARG A 337 -4.34 -11.35 13.91
CA ARG A 337 -4.19 -10.22 13.00
C ARG A 337 -5.52 -9.90 12.32
N THR A 338 -6.56 -9.81 13.11
CA THR A 338 -7.93 -9.52 12.66
C THR A 338 -8.74 -8.86 13.78
N LYS A 339 -9.87 -8.28 13.39
CA LYS A 339 -10.92 -7.84 14.32
C LYS A 339 -12.25 -8.37 13.81
N GLU A 340 -12.90 -9.22 14.59
CA GLU A 340 -14.26 -9.70 14.31
C GLU A 340 -15.26 -8.94 15.22
N PRO A 341 -15.92 -7.87 14.71
CA PRO A 341 -16.84 -7.06 15.52
C PRO A 341 -18.00 -7.89 16.06
N GLY A 342 -18.23 -7.82 17.40
CA GLY A 342 -19.32 -8.55 18.06
C GLY A 342 -18.97 -9.98 18.48
N SER A 343 -17.79 -10.51 18.16
CA SER A 343 -17.32 -11.80 18.68
C SER A 343 -16.83 -11.68 20.12
N ILE A 344 -16.88 -12.77 20.86
CA ILE A 344 -16.31 -12.88 22.22
C ILE A 344 -14.78 -13.07 22.21
N GLY A 345 -14.20 -13.30 21.04
CA GLY A 345 -12.77 -13.45 20.79
C GLY A 345 -12.53 -13.67 19.30
N GLU A 346 -11.33 -13.43 18.85
CA GLU A 346 -10.90 -13.62 17.47
C GLU A 346 -10.76 -15.13 17.15
N PRO A 347 -10.78 -15.54 15.87
CA PRO A 347 -10.93 -16.94 15.47
C PRO A 347 -9.83 -17.87 15.97
N LEU A 348 -8.54 -17.49 15.91
CA LEU A 348 -7.46 -18.35 16.38
C LEU A 348 -7.55 -18.57 17.89
N TYR A 349 -7.84 -17.52 18.65
CA TYR A 349 -8.07 -17.63 20.09
C TYR A 349 -9.17 -18.62 20.43
N LEU A 350 -10.32 -18.54 19.74
CA LEU A 350 -11.46 -19.44 19.97
C LEU A 350 -11.10 -20.91 19.67
N ASP A 351 -10.35 -21.14 18.58
CA ASP A 351 -9.88 -22.48 18.21
C ASP A 351 -8.91 -23.06 19.27
N VAL A 352 -7.98 -22.23 19.77
CA VAL A 352 -7.04 -22.65 20.82
C VAL A 352 -7.79 -22.98 22.11
N VAL A 353 -8.71 -22.13 22.57
CA VAL A 353 -9.52 -22.41 23.78
C VAL A 353 -10.30 -23.69 23.61
N ALA A 354 -10.92 -23.93 22.46
CA ALA A 354 -11.64 -25.17 22.18
C ALA A 354 -10.72 -26.40 22.20
N ALA A 355 -9.51 -26.30 21.65
CA ALA A 355 -8.53 -27.38 21.60
C ALA A 355 -7.95 -27.75 22.97
N LEU A 356 -7.90 -26.81 23.92
CA LEU A 356 -7.42 -27.07 25.30
C LEU A 356 -8.49 -27.68 26.20
N LYS A 357 -9.78 -27.57 25.84
CA LYS A 357 -10.90 -28.05 26.66
C LYS A 357 -10.84 -29.57 26.84
N GLY A 358 -10.94 -30.03 28.08
CA GLY A 358 -10.88 -31.46 28.45
C GLY A 358 -9.47 -32.07 28.41
N THR A 359 -8.42 -31.27 28.30
CA THR A 359 -7.01 -31.71 28.27
C THR A 359 -6.28 -31.35 29.56
N GLU A 360 -5.02 -31.79 29.71
CA GLU A 360 -4.15 -31.38 30.81
C GLU A 360 -3.92 -29.86 30.90
N PHE A 361 -4.15 -29.13 29.83
CA PHE A 361 -3.99 -27.67 29.71
C PHE A 361 -5.29 -26.87 29.94
N GLU A 362 -6.42 -27.48 30.24
CA GLU A 362 -7.72 -26.80 30.43
C GLU A 362 -7.67 -25.66 31.47
N SER A 363 -6.83 -25.79 32.49
CA SER A 363 -6.69 -24.80 33.56
C SER A 363 -5.67 -23.68 33.26
N VAL A 364 -4.97 -23.74 32.12
CA VAL A 364 -4.02 -22.72 31.71
C VAL A 364 -4.76 -21.44 31.39
N LYS A 365 -4.23 -20.29 31.85
CA LYS A 365 -4.80 -18.98 31.52
C LYS A 365 -4.58 -18.68 30.05
N VAL A 366 -5.62 -18.39 29.30
CA VAL A 366 -5.55 -18.00 27.88
C VAL A 366 -6.05 -16.58 27.70
N LEU A 367 -5.20 -15.70 27.18
CA LEU A 367 -5.48 -14.30 26.89
C LEU A 367 -5.56 -14.10 25.38
N ASN A 368 -6.54 -13.32 24.93
CA ASN A 368 -6.66 -12.94 23.52
C ASN A 368 -6.14 -11.52 23.28
N GLY A 369 -5.48 -11.32 22.14
CA GLY A 369 -4.96 -10.03 21.73
C GLY A 369 -5.11 -9.78 20.23
N ARG A 370 -5.16 -8.50 19.85
CA ARG A 370 -5.19 -8.04 18.47
C ARG A 370 -3.95 -7.22 18.14
N TYR A 371 -3.42 -7.41 16.92
CA TYR A 371 -2.25 -6.70 16.45
C TYR A 371 -2.29 -6.48 14.93
N GLY A 372 -1.51 -5.56 14.42
CA GLY A 372 -1.04 -5.52 13.03
C GLY A 372 -2.10 -5.32 11.94
N LEU A 373 -3.34 -4.87 12.26
CA LEU A 373 -4.36 -4.59 11.24
C LEU A 373 -3.85 -3.57 10.23
N GLY A 374 -4.11 -3.82 8.94
CA GLY A 374 -3.65 -2.96 7.87
C GLY A 374 -2.12 -2.73 7.87
N SER A 375 -1.34 -3.76 8.18
CA SER A 375 0.14 -3.73 8.31
C SER A 375 0.68 -2.77 9.38
N LYS A 376 -0.13 -2.44 10.42
CA LYS A 376 0.38 -1.68 11.57
C LYS A 376 1.65 -2.33 12.10
N ASN A 377 2.70 -1.53 12.29
CA ASN A 377 4.01 -2.02 12.69
C ASN A 377 3.95 -2.70 14.07
N THR A 378 4.48 -3.92 14.16
CA THR A 378 4.58 -4.70 15.40
C THR A 378 6.04 -4.98 15.68
N THR A 379 6.53 -4.45 16.78
CA THR A 379 7.96 -4.41 17.14
C THR A 379 8.28 -5.33 18.30
N PRO A 380 9.56 -5.62 18.57
CA PRO A 380 9.95 -6.32 19.81
C PRO A 380 9.39 -5.69 21.08
N ALA A 381 9.25 -4.35 21.15
CA ALA A 381 8.65 -3.66 22.30
C ALA A 381 7.19 -4.11 22.55
N ASP A 382 6.43 -4.38 21.49
CA ASP A 382 5.06 -4.89 21.58
C ASP A 382 5.07 -6.36 22.07
N ILE A 383 6.02 -7.17 21.59
CA ILE A 383 6.16 -8.59 22.03
C ILE A 383 6.56 -8.67 23.50
N PHE A 384 7.47 -7.80 23.97
CA PHE A 384 7.79 -7.69 25.40
C PHE A 384 6.54 -7.32 26.23
N ALA A 385 5.71 -6.39 25.75
CA ALA A 385 4.47 -6.02 26.42
C ALA A 385 3.49 -7.21 26.53
N ILE A 386 3.39 -8.06 25.50
CA ILE A 386 2.59 -9.28 25.53
C ILE A 386 3.11 -10.26 26.57
N PHE A 387 4.42 -10.52 26.65
CA PHE A 387 5.01 -11.39 27.66
C PHE A 387 4.88 -10.82 29.09
N ALA A 388 4.87 -9.49 29.23
CA ALA A 388 4.66 -8.83 30.52
C ALA A 388 3.18 -8.81 30.97
N ASN A 389 2.23 -9.07 30.07
CA ASN A 389 0.81 -9.08 30.39
C ASN A 389 0.44 -10.26 31.26
N GLU A 390 -0.16 -9.98 32.45
CA GLU A 390 -0.56 -11.01 33.41
C GLU A 390 -2.04 -11.38 33.30
N ASP A 391 -2.93 -10.40 33.07
CA ASP A 391 -4.36 -10.58 33.26
C ASP A 391 -5.27 -9.96 32.19
N LYS A 392 -4.77 -9.01 31.39
CA LYS A 392 -5.60 -8.27 30.44
C LYS A 392 -5.96 -9.12 29.24
N ALA A 393 -7.21 -9.57 29.16
CA ALA A 393 -7.80 -10.19 27.98
C ALA A 393 -8.38 -9.13 27.03
N GLY A 394 -8.51 -9.45 25.75
CA GLY A 394 -9.01 -8.51 24.73
C GLY A 394 -8.03 -7.36 24.46
N PHE A 395 -6.74 -7.56 24.73
CA PHE A 395 -5.75 -6.50 24.58
C PHE A 395 -5.44 -6.16 23.12
N THR A 396 -4.85 -4.97 22.92
CA THR A 396 -4.26 -4.52 21.65
C THR A 396 -2.81 -4.10 21.84
N VAL A 397 -2.00 -4.27 20.81
CA VAL A 397 -0.63 -3.74 20.73
C VAL A 397 -0.41 -2.94 19.45
N GLY A 398 0.58 -2.06 19.44
CA GLY A 398 0.91 -1.21 18.28
C GLY A 398 0.06 0.05 18.15
N ILE A 399 -0.96 0.25 19.01
CA ILE A 399 -1.81 1.42 19.07
C ILE A 399 -2.01 1.91 20.51
N VAL A 400 -2.51 3.12 20.69
CA VAL A 400 -2.95 3.66 21.98
C VAL A 400 -4.47 3.78 21.96
N ASP A 401 -5.15 2.83 22.58
CA ASP A 401 -6.62 2.85 22.73
C ASP A 401 -7.01 3.49 24.07
N ASP A 402 -7.35 4.75 24.03
CA ASP A 402 -7.83 5.58 25.13
C ASP A 402 -9.38 5.71 25.16
N VAL A 403 -10.06 4.90 24.31
CA VAL A 403 -11.54 4.86 24.23
C VAL A 403 -12.08 3.66 25.00
N THR A 404 -11.56 2.46 24.72
CA THR A 404 -11.95 1.22 25.41
C THR A 404 -10.84 0.66 26.28
N ASN A 405 -9.67 1.32 26.30
CA ASN A 405 -8.52 1.02 27.14
C ASN A 405 -8.00 -0.41 26.98
N THR A 406 -7.97 -0.93 25.75
CA THR A 406 -7.49 -2.29 25.46
C THR A 406 -5.97 -2.38 25.30
N SER A 407 -5.28 -1.28 25.01
CA SER A 407 -3.84 -1.30 24.72
C SER A 407 -3.00 -1.72 25.92
N LEU A 408 -1.98 -2.55 25.63
CA LEU A 408 -0.89 -2.80 26.56
C LEU A 408 0.11 -1.64 26.51
N PRO A 409 0.71 -1.27 27.64
CA PRO A 409 1.78 -0.26 27.64
C PRO A 409 2.99 -0.80 26.88
N ARG A 410 3.51 0.00 25.94
CA ARG A 410 4.68 -0.36 25.18
C ARG A 410 5.92 -0.37 26.07
N ILE A 411 6.72 -1.43 25.98
CA ILE A 411 7.98 -1.55 26.72
C ILE A 411 9.14 -1.24 25.77
N GLU A 412 9.87 -0.18 26.03
CA GLU A 412 11.08 0.14 25.27
C GLU A 412 12.18 -0.88 25.57
N THR A 413 12.89 -1.30 24.52
CA THR A 413 13.90 -2.34 24.58
C THR A 413 15.19 -1.91 23.91
N ALA A 414 16.27 -2.62 24.23
CA ALA A 414 17.49 -2.58 23.44
C ALA A 414 17.27 -3.20 22.04
N ASN A 415 18.19 -2.97 21.13
CA ASN A 415 18.19 -3.58 19.81
C ASN A 415 18.23 -5.11 19.93
N THR A 416 17.22 -5.79 19.40
CA THR A 416 17.09 -7.26 19.39
C THR A 416 17.69 -7.89 18.12
N ALA A 417 17.95 -7.10 17.08
CA ALA A 417 18.53 -7.59 15.83
C ALA A 417 19.90 -8.27 16.07
N PRO A 418 20.24 -9.33 15.33
CA PRO A 418 21.51 -10.03 15.48
C PRO A 418 22.71 -9.10 15.36
N ALA A 419 23.74 -9.32 16.22
CA ALA A 419 24.95 -8.51 16.20
C ALA A 419 25.62 -8.54 14.81
N GLY A 420 26.03 -7.36 14.32
CA GLY A 420 26.63 -7.21 12.99
C GLY A 420 25.61 -7.05 11.86
N THR A 421 24.33 -6.87 12.17
CA THR A 421 23.32 -6.44 11.19
C THR A 421 23.48 -4.95 10.91
N THR A 422 23.68 -4.59 9.64
CA THR A 422 23.67 -3.21 9.16
C THR A 422 22.25 -2.85 8.72
N SER A 423 21.76 -1.69 9.15
CA SER A 423 20.44 -1.16 8.81
C SER A 423 20.55 0.13 8.02
N CYS A 424 19.83 0.23 6.91
CA CYS A 424 19.81 1.42 6.06
C CYS A 424 18.36 1.86 5.80
N LYS A 425 18.12 3.19 5.82
CA LYS A 425 16.78 3.75 5.56
C LYS A 425 16.87 4.85 4.51
N PHE A 426 15.95 4.82 3.53
CA PHE A 426 15.96 5.77 2.42
C PHE A 426 14.60 6.44 2.31
N TRP A 427 14.60 7.75 2.29
CA TRP A 427 13.42 8.60 2.10
C TRP A 427 13.38 9.10 0.67
N GLY A 428 12.36 8.69 -0.08
CA GLY A 428 12.20 9.03 -1.50
C GLY A 428 10.79 9.50 -1.82
N LEU A 429 10.65 10.06 -3.02
CA LEU A 429 9.37 10.49 -3.56
C LEU A 429 8.77 9.36 -4.38
N GLY A 430 7.49 9.10 -4.24
CA GLY A 430 6.77 8.13 -5.05
C GLY A 430 6.96 8.41 -6.55
N ALA A 431 7.40 7.39 -7.29
CA ALA A 431 7.73 7.42 -8.72
C ALA A 431 9.07 8.09 -9.10
N ASP A 432 9.95 8.45 -8.14
CA ASP A 432 11.29 8.99 -8.42
C ASP A 432 12.35 7.90 -8.77
N GLY A 433 11.99 6.62 -8.60
CA GLY A 433 12.87 5.47 -8.84
C GLY A 433 13.66 4.99 -7.62
N THR A 434 13.56 5.64 -6.47
CA THR A 434 14.25 5.25 -5.22
C THR A 434 13.98 3.80 -4.83
N VAL A 435 12.73 3.37 -4.83
CA VAL A 435 12.35 1.98 -4.50
C VAL A 435 12.99 0.98 -5.46
N GLY A 436 12.99 1.27 -6.76
CA GLY A 436 13.63 0.43 -7.78
C GLY A 436 15.14 0.29 -7.57
N ALA A 437 15.83 1.39 -7.28
CA ALA A 437 17.26 1.41 -6.97
C ALA A 437 17.57 0.59 -5.71
N ASN A 438 16.78 0.73 -4.65
CA ASN A 438 16.96 -0.01 -3.40
C ASN A 438 16.65 -1.50 -3.55
N LYS A 439 15.65 -1.89 -4.37
CA LYS A 439 15.45 -3.29 -4.79
C LYS A 439 16.66 -3.87 -5.51
N ASN A 440 17.29 -3.09 -6.39
CA ASN A 440 18.54 -3.50 -7.04
C ASN A 440 19.69 -3.61 -6.05
N SER A 441 19.84 -2.64 -5.15
CA SER A 441 20.92 -2.63 -4.13
C SER A 441 20.85 -3.87 -3.25
N ILE A 442 19.69 -4.21 -2.70
CA ILE A 442 19.56 -5.37 -1.83
C ILE A 442 19.77 -6.69 -2.58
N LYS A 443 19.38 -6.77 -3.87
CA LYS A 443 19.66 -7.93 -4.73
C LYS A 443 21.15 -8.05 -5.05
N ILE A 444 21.85 -6.95 -5.29
CA ILE A 444 23.32 -6.97 -5.47
C ILE A 444 23.98 -7.50 -4.21
N ILE A 445 23.63 -6.98 -3.04
CA ILE A 445 24.19 -7.42 -1.74
C ILE A 445 23.89 -8.91 -1.51
N GLY A 446 22.65 -9.34 -1.70
CA GLY A 446 22.23 -10.70 -1.43
C GLY A 446 22.83 -11.71 -2.42
N ASP A 447 22.84 -11.41 -3.74
CA ASP A 447 23.25 -12.35 -4.78
C ASP A 447 24.79 -12.46 -4.89
N HIS A 448 25.53 -11.37 -4.59
CA HIS A 448 26.99 -11.31 -4.79
C HIS A 448 27.83 -11.34 -3.50
N THR A 449 27.21 -11.43 -2.33
CA THR A 449 27.91 -11.57 -1.06
C THR A 449 27.39 -12.78 -0.26
N PRO A 450 28.15 -13.29 0.71
CA PRO A 450 27.65 -14.32 1.62
C PRO A 450 26.63 -13.81 2.64
N MET A 451 26.28 -12.52 2.63
CA MET A 451 25.35 -11.92 3.59
C MET A 451 23.92 -12.37 3.35
N TYR A 452 23.16 -12.52 4.41
CA TYR A 452 21.71 -12.49 4.37
C TYR A 452 21.26 -11.06 4.11
N ALA A 453 20.14 -10.90 3.40
CA ALA A 453 19.63 -9.62 2.97
C ALA A 453 18.12 -9.59 3.16
N GLN A 454 17.59 -8.48 3.66
CA GLN A 454 16.16 -8.22 3.83
C GLN A 454 15.88 -6.78 3.39
N ALA A 455 14.80 -6.59 2.63
CA ALA A 455 14.30 -5.25 2.34
C ALA A 455 12.79 -5.21 2.43
N TYR A 456 12.27 -4.13 3.00
CA TYR A 456 10.86 -3.80 3.04
C TYR A 456 10.66 -2.36 2.55
N PHE A 457 9.56 -2.12 1.84
CA PHE A 457 9.25 -0.82 1.26
C PHE A 457 7.90 -0.35 1.80
N ASP A 458 7.93 0.77 2.49
CA ASP A 458 6.73 1.42 2.99
C ASP A 458 6.29 2.50 1.99
N TYR A 459 5.00 2.50 1.66
CA TYR A 459 4.42 3.36 0.63
C TYR A 459 3.30 4.20 1.22
N ASP A 460 3.24 5.47 0.84
CA ASP A 460 2.01 6.24 0.91
C ASP A 460 1.00 5.67 -0.10
N SER A 461 -0.28 5.66 0.24
CA SER A 461 -1.36 5.25 -0.66
C SER A 461 -1.46 6.13 -1.92
N LYS A 462 -0.96 7.35 -1.91
CA LYS A 462 -0.86 8.23 -3.07
C LYS A 462 0.10 7.67 -4.11
N LYS A 463 -0.31 7.60 -5.38
CA LYS A 463 0.53 7.01 -6.44
C LYS A 463 1.72 7.88 -6.86
N SER A 464 1.60 9.19 -6.77
CA SER A 464 2.66 10.12 -7.15
C SER A 464 2.79 11.22 -6.13
N GLY A 465 4.03 11.57 -5.79
CA GLY A 465 4.32 12.62 -4.82
C GLY A 465 4.04 12.23 -3.37
N GLY A 466 3.66 10.97 -3.08
CA GLY A 466 3.65 10.42 -1.73
C GLY A 466 5.06 10.08 -1.26
N VAL A 467 5.27 10.04 0.06
CA VAL A 467 6.54 9.61 0.63
C VAL A 467 6.71 8.09 0.50
N THR A 468 7.92 7.64 0.20
CA THR A 468 8.29 6.23 0.28
C THR A 468 9.48 6.08 1.21
N THR A 469 9.45 5.07 2.08
CA THR A 469 10.59 4.68 2.90
C THR A 469 11.04 3.27 2.56
N SER A 470 12.33 3.13 2.24
CA SER A 470 12.94 1.82 2.01
C SER A 470 13.75 1.43 3.24
N HIS A 471 13.51 0.22 3.76
CA HIS A 471 14.17 -0.36 4.92
C HIS A 471 15.02 -1.53 4.46
N LEU A 472 16.34 -1.44 4.55
CA LEU A 472 17.28 -2.49 4.15
C LEU A 472 18.06 -2.98 5.36
N ARG A 473 18.12 -4.30 5.53
CA ARG A 473 18.99 -4.96 6.51
C ARG A 473 19.84 -6.00 5.82
N PHE A 474 21.09 -6.10 6.21
CA PHE A 474 21.99 -7.15 5.73
C PHE A 474 23.05 -7.49 6.78
N GLY A 475 23.50 -8.74 6.78
CA GLY A 475 24.44 -9.23 7.78
C GLY A 475 24.82 -10.69 7.56
N LYS A 476 25.71 -11.21 8.42
CA LYS A 476 26.22 -12.58 8.31
C LYS A 476 25.30 -13.65 8.93
N THR A 477 24.30 -13.22 9.70
CA THR A 477 23.29 -14.06 10.35
C THR A 477 21.94 -13.89 9.70
N PRO A 478 21.04 -14.90 9.70
CA PRO A 478 19.67 -14.76 9.23
C PRO A 478 18.96 -13.60 9.90
N ILE A 479 18.15 -12.86 9.14
CA ILE A 479 17.44 -11.67 9.59
C ILE A 479 15.96 -12.03 9.75
N LYS A 480 15.43 -11.86 10.97
CA LYS A 480 14.04 -12.14 11.34
C LYS A 480 13.25 -10.85 11.68
N SER A 481 13.86 -9.68 11.45
CA SER A 481 13.33 -8.38 11.84
C SER A 481 12.25 -7.91 10.86
N THR A 482 11.01 -8.42 10.96
CA THR A 482 9.89 -8.06 10.08
C THR A 482 9.18 -6.76 10.48
N TYR A 483 9.82 -5.92 11.28
CA TYR A 483 9.38 -4.59 11.70
C TYR A 483 10.18 -3.48 11.01
N LEU A 484 9.64 -2.26 10.98
CA LEU A 484 10.30 -1.11 10.35
C LEU A 484 11.59 -0.73 11.10
N ILE A 485 12.58 -0.22 10.36
CA ILE A 485 13.82 0.30 10.94
C ILE A 485 13.51 1.63 11.62
N ASP A 486 13.78 1.72 12.91
CA ASP A 486 13.71 2.94 13.70
C ASP A 486 15.04 3.70 13.66
N LYS A 487 16.15 3.01 14.00
CA LYS A 487 17.52 3.56 13.98
C LYS A 487 18.39 2.84 12.95
N ALA A 488 19.04 3.60 12.06
CA ALA A 488 19.81 3.09 10.94
C ALA A 488 21.29 3.54 11.00
N ASP A 489 22.17 2.70 10.47
CA ASP A 489 23.59 3.01 10.31
C ASP A 489 23.79 4.02 9.16
N PHE A 490 22.88 4.00 8.18
CA PHE A 490 22.87 4.89 7.02
C PHE A 490 21.44 5.37 6.74
N VAL A 491 21.24 6.68 6.62
CA VAL A 491 19.97 7.30 6.21
C VAL A 491 20.21 8.18 5.00
N ALA A 492 19.37 8.07 3.97
CA ALA A 492 19.41 8.95 2.81
C ALA A 492 18.08 9.67 2.60
N CYS A 493 18.16 10.96 2.24
CA CYS A 493 17.05 11.77 1.80
C CYS A 493 17.24 12.12 0.31
N HIS A 494 16.36 11.62 -0.54
CA HIS A 494 16.44 11.83 -1.99
C HIS A 494 15.69 13.07 -2.46
N CYS A 495 14.79 13.63 -1.63
CA CYS A 495 14.02 14.83 -1.94
C CYS A 495 14.33 15.96 -0.94
N PRO A 496 14.99 17.06 -1.34
CA PRO A 496 15.40 18.13 -0.42
C PRO A 496 14.23 18.80 0.30
N ALA A 497 13.04 18.86 -0.33
CA ALA A 497 11.81 19.38 0.29
C ALA A 497 11.39 18.61 1.57
N TYR A 498 11.89 17.40 1.76
CA TYR A 498 11.55 16.58 2.93
C TYR A 498 12.25 17.04 4.21
N MET A 499 13.35 17.80 4.10
CA MET A 499 14.05 18.32 5.28
C MET A 499 13.16 19.21 6.17
N ASN A 500 12.21 19.93 5.59
CA ASN A 500 11.27 20.78 6.31
C ASN A 500 9.92 20.11 6.65
N LYS A 501 9.79 18.79 6.38
CA LYS A 501 8.53 18.06 6.58
C LYS A 501 8.66 16.88 7.52
N TYR A 502 9.80 16.18 7.46
CA TYR A 502 10.03 14.94 8.21
C TYR A 502 11.27 15.05 9.08
N ASP A 503 11.19 14.49 10.27
CA ASP A 503 12.32 14.45 11.21
C ASP A 503 13.17 13.19 11.00
N MET A 504 13.68 13.01 9.78
CA MET A 504 14.38 11.80 9.37
C MET A 504 15.82 11.69 9.86
N VAL A 505 16.45 12.79 10.23
CA VAL A 505 17.83 12.79 10.74
C VAL A 505 17.91 12.06 12.08
N GLN A 506 16.83 12.09 12.86
CA GLN A 506 16.74 11.34 14.10
C GLN A 506 16.72 9.81 13.92
N ASP A 507 16.52 9.32 12.70
CA ASP A 507 16.64 7.89 12.40
C ASP A 507 18.10 7.40 12.36
N VAL A 508 19.09 8.30 12.32
CA VAL A 508 20.52 7.96 12.26
C VAL A 508 21.02 7.51 13.64
N LYS A 509 21.75 6.38 13.71
CA LYS A 509 22.47 5.95 14.92
C LYS A 509 23.65 6.87 15.22
N ASP A 510 24.15 6.82 16.48
CA ASP A 510 25.36 7.52 16.88
C ASP A 510 26.56 7.14 15.97
N GLY A 511 27.21 8.15 15.39
CA GLY A 511 28.32 7.97 14.44
C GLY A 511 27.91 7.44 13.06
N GLY A 512 26.60 7.30 12.80
CA GLY A 512 26.05 6.89 11.51
C GLY A 512 26.18 7.93 10.42
N THR A 513 25.70 7.62 9.23
CA THR A 513 25.83 8.46 8.03
C THR A 513 24.49 9.00 7.58
N PHE A 514 24.41 10.29 7.28
CA PHE A 514 23.28 10.95 6.61
C PHE A 514 23.70 11.47 5.24
N LEU A 515 22.97 11.09 4.17
CA LEU A 515 23.15 11.57 2.81
C LEU A 515 21.94 12.37 2.37
N LEU A 516 22.16 13.61 1.92
CA LEU A 516 21.12 14.48 1.38
C LEU A 516 21.36 14.75 -0.12
N ASN A 517 20.37 14.46 -0.95
CA ASN A 517 20.35 14.94 -2.33
C ASN A 517 19.82 16.37 -2.37
N CYS A 518 20.67 17.33 -2.73
CA CYS A 518 20.30 18.75 -2.82
C CYS A 518 21.21 19.50 -3.78
N GLU A 519 20.76 20.67 -4.23
CA GLU A 519 21.54 21.58 -5.07
C GLU A 519 22.37 22.61 -4.28
N TRP A 520 22.29 22.59 -2.94
CA TRP A 520 22.99 23.54 -2.09
C TRP A 520 24.48 23.20 -1.94
N SER A 521 25.31 24.22 -1.88
CA SER A 521 26.74 24.02 -1.59
C SER A 521 26.97 23.57 -0.13
N PRO A 522 28.15 23.01 0.20
CA PRO A 522 28.51 22.66 1.58
C PRO A 522 28.43 23.84 2.56
N GLU A 523 28.66 25.07 2.08
CA GLU A 523 28.59 26.29 2.89
C GLU A 523 27.16 26.77 3.11
N GLU A 524 26.26 26.52 2.17
CA GLU A 524 24.87 26.99 2.18
C GLU A 524 23.89 25.99 2.80
N VAL A 525 24.15 24.69 2.69
CA VAL A 525 23.23 23.63 3.09
C VAL A 525 22.74 23.78 4.54
N GLY A 526 23.61 24.32 5.42
CA GLY A 526 23.23 24.62 6.81
C GLY A 526 22.04 25.55 6.95
N ASN A 527 21.78 26.44 5.99
CA ASN A 527 20.65 27.38 6.02
C ASN A 527 19.30 26.68 5.73
N HIS A 528 19.33 25.48 5.17
CA HIS A 528 18.16 24.72 4.75
C HIS A 528 17.85 23.53 5.66
N ILE A 529 18.62 23.33 6.74
CA ILE A 529 18.43 22.23 7.68
C ILE A 529 17.76 22.76 8.95
N PRO A 530 16.67 22.15 9.42
CA PRO A 530 15.99 22.55 10.66
C PRO A 530 16.90 22.43 11.89
N GLY A 531 16.67 23.32 12.88
CA GLY A 531 17.52 23.40 14.07
C GLY A 531 17.61 22.09 14.87
N GLN A 532 16.52 21.34 15.01
CA GLN A 532 16.51 20.03 15.67
C GLN A 532 17.39 19.00 14.94
N ALA A 533 17.39 19.01 13.60
CA ALA A 533 18.22 18.11 12.80
C ALA A 533 19.71 18.48 12.94
N LYS A 534 20.05 19.78 12.92
CA LYS A 534 21.41 20.28 13.19
C LYS A 534 21.91 19.82 14.57
N ARG A 535 21.08 20.05 15.61
CA ARG A 535 21.43 19.67 16.98
C ARG A 535 21.68 18.18 17.09
N TYR A 536 20.76 17.36 16.55
CA TYR A 536 20.91 15.92 16.55
C TYR A 536 22.22 15.46 15.88
N MET A 537 22.55 15.98 14.69
CA MET A 537 23.78 15.63 13.99
C MET A 537 25.02 15.91 14.84
N ALA A 538 25.05 17.07 15.53
CA ALA A 538 26.21 17.48 16.34
C ALA A 538 26.29 16.70 17.65
N GLU A 539 25.19 16.35 18.30
CA GLU A 539 25.13 15.57 19.53
C GLU A 539 25.51 14.10 19.33
N HIS A 540 25.09 13.51 18.19
CA HIS A 540 25.26 12.10 17.88
C HIS A 540 26.42 11.81 16.90
N ASN A 541 27.28 12.80 16.61
CA ASN A 541 28.46 12.67 15.75
C ASN A 541 28.10 12.08 14.35
N VAL A 542 26.98 12.51 13.75
CA VAL A 542 26.53 12.05 12.45
C VAL A 542 27.47 12.53 11.36
N LYS A 543 27.87 11.63 10.47
CA LYS A 543 28.64 11.97 9.26
C LYS A 543 27.67 12.48 8.21
N PHE A 544 27.82 13.73 7.79
CA PHE A 544 26.90 14.37 6.88
C PHE A 544 27.51 14.50 5.47
N TYR A 545 26.76 14.06 4.46
CA TYR A 545 27.16 14.11 3.05
C TYR A 545 26.04 14.71 2.20
N ILE A 546 26.42 15.38 1.12
CA ILE A 546 25.51 15.92 0.10
C ILE A 546 25.93 15.46 -1.31
N ILE A 547 24.97 15.43 -2.22
CA ILE A 547 25.16 15.21 -3.64
C ILE A 547 24.10 15.96 -4.45
N ASP A 548 24.48 16.61 -5.55
CA ASP A 548 23.53 17.23 -6.48
C ASP A 548 23.19 16.25 -7.62
N GLY A 549 22.40 15.24 -7.31
CA GLY A 549 21.96 14.23 -8.27
C GLY A 549 21.12 14.81 -9.41
N ILE A 550 20.39 15.92 -9.17
CA ILE A 550 19.54 16.58 -10.17
C ILE A 550 20.39 17.22 -11.25
N LYS A 551 21.42 17.97 -10.87
CA LYS A 551 22.39 18.56 -11.79
C LYS A 551 23.10 17.46 -12.59
N LEU A 552 23.60 16.43 -11.90
CA LEU A 552 24.26 15.29 -12.53
C LEU A 552 23.35 14.61 -13.58
N GLY A 553 22.09 14.35 -13.23
CA GLY A 553 21.12 13.76 -14.14
C GLY A 553 20.84 14.61 -15.37
N LYS A 554 20.72 15.94 -15.19
CA LYS A 554 20.55 16.91 -16.31
C LYS A 554 21.78 16.93 -17.24
N GLU A 555 22.98 16.99 -16.70
CA GLU A 555 24.25 17.03 -17.46
C GLU A 555 24.51 15.74 -18.25
N ILE A 556 24.16 14.58 -17.70
CA ILE A 556 24.31 13.26 -18.35
C ILE A 556 23.23 13.03 -19.42
N GLY A 557 22.09 13.75 -19.35
CA GLY A 557 20.96 13.56 -20.25
C GLY A 557 19.87 12.62 -19.70
N LEU A 558 19.93 12.23 -18.44
CA LEU A 558 18.91 11.43 -17.75
C LEU A 558 17.74 12.27 -17.22
N GLY A 559 17.86 13.62 -17.25
CA GLY A 559 16.87 14.54 -16.70
C GLY A 559 16.71 14.37 -15.18
N GLY A 560 15.46 14.19 -14.70
CA GLY A 560 15.17 13.99 -13.27
C GLY A 560 15.38 12.55 -12.77
N ARG A 561 15.93 11.65 -13.58
CA ARG A 561 16.17 10.23 -13.19
C ARG A 561 17.49 10.08 -12.47
N ILE A 562 17.49 10.36 -11.19
CA ILE A 562 18.68 10.43 -10.34
C ILE A 562 18.96 9.16 -9.53
N ASN A 563 18.08 8.18 -9.60
CA ASN A 563 18.12 6.97 -8.78
C ASN A 563 19.44 6.17 -8.91
N THR A 564 20.01 6.08 -10.11
CA THR A 564 21.30 5.39 -10.35
C THR A 564 22.46 6.15 -9.71
N VAL A 565 22.45 7.50 -9.78
CA VAL A 565 23.45 8.37 -9.13
C VAL A 565 23.45 8.14 -7.62
N LEU A 566 22.27 8.19 -7.00
CA LEU A 566 22.10 8.04 -5.54
C LEU A 566 22.42 6.62 -5.06
N GLN A 567 22.10 5.60 -5.85
CA GLN A 567 22.49 4.20 -5.58
C GLN A 567 24.02 4.04 -5.53
N SER A 568 24.73 4.69 -6.43
CA SER A 568 26.20 4.65 -6.47
C SER A 568 26.81 5.36 -5.26
N ALA A 569 26.30 6.55 -4.89
CA ALA A 569 26.69 7.25 -3.67
C ALA A 569 26.47 6.39 -2.41
N PHE A 570 25.36 5.66 -2.34
CA PHE A 570 25.09 4.72 -1.24
C PHE A 570 26.16 3.62 -1.13
N PHE A 571 26.49 2.94 -2.22
CA PHE A 571 27.51 1.87 -2.17
C PHE A 571 28.89 2.41 -1.76
N LYS A 572 29.24 3.61 -2.21
CA LYS A 572 30.48 4.30 -1.82
C LYS A 572 30.54 4.57 -0.32
N LEU A 573 29.48 5.19 0.23
CA LEU A 573 29.44 5.62 1.62
C LEU A 573 29.22 4.48 2.61
N ALA A 574 28.36 3.53 2.25
CA ALA A 574 28.04 2.38 3.12
C ALA A 574 29.15 1.33 3.17
N ASN A 575 30.07 1.32 2.18
CA ASN A 575 31.25 0.46 2.10
C ASN A 575 30.99 -1.03 2.42
N ILE A 576 29.91 -1.57 1.83
CA ILE A 576 29.42 -2.94 2.06
C ILE A 576 30.23 -3.96 1.29
N ILE A 577 30.57 -3.63 0.05
CA ILE A 577 31.39 -4.37 -0.90
C ILE A 577 32.45 -3.42 -1.46
N PRO A 578 33.59 -3.91 -1.96
CA PRO A 578 34.60 -3.07 -2.59
C PRO A 578 33.97 -2.19 -3.68
N GLU A 579 34.39 -0.93 -3.74
CA GLU A 579 33.77 0.09 -4.60
C GLU A 579 33.78 -0.30 -6.08
N ASP A 580 34.90 -0.85 -6.57
CA ASP A 580 35.06 -1.33 -7.94
C ASP A 580 34.13 -2.51 -8.28
N GLU A 581 33.92 -3.43 -7.34
CA GLU A 581 32.97 -4.53 -7.50
C GLU A 581 31.52 -4.01 -7.51
N ALA A 582 31.19 -3.06 -6.63
CA ALA A 582 29.86 -2.46 -6.58
C ALA A 582 29.53 -1.76 -7.90
N ILE A 583 30.46 -0.96 -8.42
CA ILE A 583 30.35 -0.29 -9.71
C ILE A 583 30.13 -1.30 -10.85
N GLN A 584 30.90 -2.39 -10.84
CA GLN A 584 30.78 -3.43 -11.86
C GLN A 584 29.39 -4.09 -11.84
N TYR A 585 28.90 -4.53 -10.67
CA TYR A 585 27.57 -5.14 -10.52
C TYR A 585 26.44 -4.17 -10.90
N MET A 586 26.57 -2.92 -10.56
CA MET A 586 25.60 -1.88 -10.98
C MET A 586 25.58 -1.71 -12.51
N LYS A 587 26.75 -1.73 -13.18
CA LYS A 587 26.84 -1.66 -14.65
C LYS A 587 26.21 -2.89 -15.32
N GLU A 588 26.40 -4.08 -14.76
CA GLU A 588 25.77 -5.32 -15.26
C GLU A 588 24.23 -5.24 -15.14
N LYS A 589 23.70 -4.76 -14.02
CA LYS A 589 22.26 -4.56 -13.84
C LYS A 589 21.70 -3.46 -14.76
N ALA A 590 22.45 -2.38 -14.97
CA ALA A 590 22.07 -1.32 -15.91
C ALA A 590 22.00 -1.85 -17.35
N LEU A 591 23.00 -2.62 -17.79
CA LEU A 591 22.99 -3.29 -19.09
C LEU A 591 21.78 -4.20 -19.25
N ALA A 592 21.51 -5.08 -18.26
CA ALA A 592 20.36 -5.97 -18.30
C ALA A 592 19.01 -5.24 -18.38
N SER A 593 18.90 -4.08 -17.73
CA SER A 593 17.66 -3.30 -17.66
C SER A 593 17.44 -2.41 -18.91
N TYR A 594 18.51 -1.88 -19.48
CA TYR A 594 18.43 -0.82 -20.51
C TYR A 594 18.95 -1.19 -21.88
N ALA A 595 19.54 -2.38 -22.09
CA ALA A 595 20.06 -2.78 -23.41
C ALA A 595 19.02 -2.68 -24.54
N LYS A 596 17.74 -2.99 -24.25
CA LYS A 596 16.64 -2.85 -25.22
C LYS A 596 16.28 -1.40 -25.57
N LYS A 597 16.77 -0.41 -24.80
CA LYS A 597 16.50 1.02 -25.02
C LYS A 597 17.61 1.72 -25.84
N GLY A 598 18.65 1.00 -26.17
CA GLY A 598 19.81 1.47 -26.96
C GLY A 598 21.06 1.73 -26.12
N ASP A 599 22.22 1.65 -26.78
CA ASP A 599 23.53 1.78 -26.14
C ASP A 599 23.74 3.17 -25.48
N ASP A 600 23.21 4.22 -26.05
CA ASP A 600 23.30 5.57 -25.48
C ASP A 600 22.70 5.63 -24.07
N VAL A 601 21.54 4.97 -23.86
CA VAL A 601 20.90 4.92 -22.53
C VAL A 601 21.75 4.12 -21.55
N VAL A 602 22.39 3.05 -21.99
CA VAL A 602 23.30 2.26 -21.16
C VAL A 602 24.52 3.08 -20.76
N GLN A 603 25.13 3.83 -21.70
CA GLN A 603 26.29 4.69 -21.42
C GLN A 603 25.94 5.83 -20.48
N MET A 604 24.76 6.46 -20.63
CA MET A 604 24.28 7.46 -19.66
C MET A 604 24.19 6.89 -18.23
N ASN A 605 23.67 5.66 -18.07
CA ASN A 605 23.62 5.02 -16.76
C ASN A 605 25.02 4.66 -16.24
N TYR A 606 25.97 4.28 -17.08
CA TYR A 606 27.37 4.04 -16.67
C TYR A 606 28.02 5.34 -16.14
N GLN A 607 27.82 6.46 -16.82
CA GLN A 607 28.28 7.78 -16.35
C GLN A 607 27.63 8.16 -15.02
N ALA A 608 26.33 7.88 -14.85
CA ALA A 608 25.61 8.12 -13.60
C ALA A 608 26.19 7.31 -12.42
N ILE A 609 26.56 6.05 -12.66
CA ILE A 609 27.20 5.20 -11.67
C ILE A 609 28.57 5.76 -11.26
N GLU A 610 29.43 6.10 -12.22
CA GLU A 610 30.78 6.62 -11.96
C GLU A 610 30.75 7.98 -11.26
N ARG A 611 29.93 8.91 -11.76
CA ARG A 611 29.82 10.25 -11.17
C ARG A 611 29.15 10.22 -9.79
N GLY A 612 28.15 9.37 -9.57
CA GLY A 612 27.51 9.24 -8.27
C GLY A 612 28.46 8.80 -7.15
N ALA A 613 29.45 7.94 -7.46
CA ALA A 613 30.47 7.55 -6.50
C ALA A 613 31.49 8.68 -6.27
N ASN A 614 31.86 9.45 -7.30
CA ASN A 614 32.97 10.38 -7.25
C ASN A 614 32.56 11.79 -6.80
N GLU A 615 31.29 12.20 -6.95
CA GLU A 615 30.87 13.59 -6.70
C GLU A 615 30.07 13.77 -5.41
N VAL A 616 30.05 12.77 -4.53
CA VAL A 616 29.53 12.91 -3.16
C VAL A 616 30.48 13.72 -2.31
N VAL A 617 29.96 14.71 -1.55
CA VAL A 617 30.76 15.67 -0.78
C VAL A 617 30.45 15.55 0.70
N GLU A 618 31.48 15.47 1.55
CA GLU A 618 31.35 15.52 3.01
C GLU A 618 31.14 16.97 3.48
N VAL A 619 30.17 17.16 4.36
CA VAL A 619 29.87 18.45 4.98
C VAL A 619 30.28 18.40 6.44
N PRO A 620 31.22 19.25 6.91
CA PRO A 620 31.57 19.33 8.30
C PRO A 620 30.36 19.73 9.15
N VAL A 621 30.10 19.00 10.23
CA VAL A 621 29.03 19.33 11.19
C VAL A 621 29.63 20.27 12.24
N PRO A 622 29.24 21.57 12.27
CA PRO A 622 29.82 22.55 13.23
C PRO A 622 29.40 22.23 14.67
N ALA A 623 30.33 22.41 15.63
CA ALA A 623 30.02 22.14 17.03
C ALA A 623 28.92 23.05 17.62
N GLU A 624 28.80 24.27 17.10
CA GLU A 624 27.74 25.22 17.46
C GLU A 624 26.34 24.79 17.09
N TRP A 625 26.17 23.79 16.21
CA TRP A 625 24.86 23.22 15.91
C TRP A 625 24.18 22.57 17.13
N LYS A 626 24.93 22.23 18.19
CA LYS A 626 24.37 21.73 19.46
C LYS A 626 23.45 22.75 20.15
N ASP A 627 23.65 24.04 19.88
CA ASP A 627 22.87 25.12 20.50
C ASP A 627 21.66 25.54 19.67
N CYS A 628 21.40 24.90 18.52
CA CYS A 628 20.26 25.19 17.65
C CYS A 628 18.93 24.85 18.33
N LYS A 629 17.94 25.71 18.19
CA LYS A 629 16.60 25.52 18.73
C LYS A 629 15.73 24.74 17.74
N ASP A 630 14.71 24.07 18.29
CA ASP A 630 13.71 23.40 17.48
C ASP A 630 12.91 24.41 16.65
N GLU A 631 12.69 24.05 15.40
CA GLU A 631 11.85 24.75 14.46
C GLU A 631 10.58 23.95 14.21
N VAL A 632 9.47 24.64 13.97
CA VAL A 632 8.20 23.99 13.62
C VAL A 632 8.30 23.49 12.17
N LEU A 633 8.21 22.19 11.97
CA LEU A 633 8.15 21.63 10.64
C LEU A 633 6.76 21.82 10.02
N GLY A 634 6.72 22.45 8.85
CA GLY A 634 5.49 22.81 8.15
C GLY A 634 4.74 23.97 8.81
N GLU A 635 3.74 24.50 8.10
CA GLU A 635 2.92 25.61 8.56
C GLU A 635 1.62 25.14 9.23
N GLN A 636 1.17 25.81 10.28
CA GLN A 636 -0.16 25.57 10.85
C GLN A 636 -1.24 26.20 9.95
N ALA A 637 -2.33 25.48 9.73
CA ALA A 637 -3.48 26.03 9.02
C ALA A 637 -4.22 27.01 9.94
N VAL A 638 -4.35 28.25 9.48
CA VAL A 638 -4.92 29.35 10.28
C VAL A 638 -6.20 29.96 9.66
N SER A 639 -6.54 29.57 8.42
CA SER A 639 -7.72 30.07 7.70
C SER A 639 -8.56 28.92 7.18
N GLY A 640 -9.87 28.97 7.38
CA GLY A 640 -10.85 27.97 6.98
C GLY A 640 -11.98 27.82 7.98
N LYS A 641 -12.89 26.89 7.73
CA LYS A 641 -13.95 26.54 8.69
C LYS A 641 -13.37 25.88 9.93
N PRO A 642 -13.86 26.17 11.14
CA PRO A 642 -13.28 25.64 12.39
C PRO A 642 -13.12 24.10 12.40
N GLU A 643 -14.14 23.36 11.95
CA GLU A 643 -14.13 21.90 11.90
C GLU A 643 -13.08 21.35 10.91
N VAL A 644 -12.85 22.05 9.80
CA VAL A 644 -11.80 21.68 8.83
C VAL A 644 -10.42 21.96 9.40
N LEU A 645 -10.25 23.12 10.07
CA LEU A 645 -8.97 23.48 10.71
C LEU A 645 -8.60 22.52 11.84
N ASP A 646 -9.57 22.11 12.64
CA ASP A 646 -9.37 21.12 13.71
C ASP A 646 -8.88 19.78 13.11
N PHE A 647 -9.57 19.29 12.10
CA PHE A 647 -9.16 18.07 11.39
C PHE A 647 -7.76 18.20 10.77
N VAL A 648 -7.50 19.29 10.05
CA VAL A 648 -6.22 19.52 9.37
C VAL A 648 -5.07 19.57 10.37
N ASN A 649 -5.21 20.33 11.46
CA ASN A 649 -4.11 20.51 12.40
C ASN A 649 -3.88 19.28 13.31
N ASN A 650 -4.94 18.58 13.71
CA ASN A 650 -4.86 17.51 14.71
C ASN A 650 -4.80 16.11 14.09
N ILE A 651 -5.21 15.93 12.84
CA ILE A 651 -5.22 14.61 12.16
C ILE A 651 -4.36 14.64 10.90
N GLN A 652 -4.66 15.52 9.95
CA GLN A 652 -4.00 15.50 8.63
C GLN A 652 -2.50 15.80 8.74
N LYS A 653 -2.10 16.84 9.44
CA LYS A 653 -0.68 17.23 9.53
C LYS A 653 0.18 16.18 10.23
N PRO A 654 -0.21 15.60 11.38
CA PRO A 654 0.54 14.51 11.98
C PRO A 654 0.66 13.29 11.05
N ILE A 655 -0.39 12.92 10.32
CA ILE A 655 -0.35 11.81 9.37
C ILE A 655 0.60 12.13 8.20
N ASN A 656 0.48 13.32 7.62
CA ASN A 656 1.35 13.76 6.52
C ASN A 656 2.82 13.92 6.94
N ALA A 657 3.09 14.11 8.23
CA ALA A 657 4.45 14.12 8.81
C ALA A 657 4.96 12.72 9.19
N CYS A 658 4.29 11.64 8.78
CA CYS A 658 4.59 10.25 9.14
C CYS A 658 4.55 9.99 10.67
N GLN A 659 3.73 10.74 11.41
CA GLN A 659 3.54 10.61 12.85
C GLN A 659 2.16 10.08 13.25
N GLY A 660 1.42 9.51 12.31
CA GLY A 660 0.09 8.92 12.56
C GLY A 660 0.10 7.83 13.65
N ASP A 661 1.21 7.14 13.83
CA ASP A 661 1.39 6.13 14.89
C ASP A 661 1.28 6.69 16.32
N LYS A 662 1.48 7.99 16.50
CA LYS A 662 1.38 8.67 17.79
C LYS A 662 -0.06 9.09 18.15
N LEU A 663 -0.98 9.03 17.19
CA LEU A 663 -2.37 9.44 17.38
C LEU A 663 -3.14 8.36 18.15
N PRO A 664 -3.78 8.71 19.31
CA PRO A 664 -4.62 7.77 20.03
C PRO A 664 -5.95 7.53 19.32
N VAL A 665 -6.64 6.45 19.68
CA VAL A 665 -7.92 6.05 19.06
C VAL A 665 -8.98 7.15 19.21
N SER A 666 -9.00 7.90 20.31
CA SER A 666 -9.94 9.00 20.55
C SER A 666 -9.88 10.10 19.48
N THR A 667 -8.74 10.27 18.82
CA THR A 667 -8.56 11.23 17.72
C THR A 667 -9.58 11.01 16.59
N PHE A 668 -10.00 9.77 16.38
CA PHE A 668 -10.86 9.36 15.26
C PHE A 668 -12.36 9.26 15.65
N LYS A 669 -12.76 9.70 16.85
CA LYS A 669 -14.16 9.57 17.33
C LYS A 669 -15.20 10.21 16.41
N ASN A 670 -14.86 11.30 15.75
CA ASN A 670 -15.78 12.04 14.88
C ASN A 670 -15.78 11.56 13.42
N VAL A 671 -14.97 10.54 13.09
CA VAL A 671 -14.79 10.01 11.73
C VAL A 671 -14.87 8.47 11.71
N ILE A 672 -15.57 7.87 12.67
CA ILE A 672 -15.64 6.40 12.85
C ILE A 672 -16.32 5.67 11.69
N ASP A 673 -17.15 6.35 10.93
CA ASP A 673 -17.86 5.86 9.74
C ASP A 673 -17.09 6.10 8.44
N GLY A 674 -15.87 6.65 8.52
CA GLY A 674 -15.03 6.96 7.36
C GLY A 674 -15.34 8.31 6.71
N THR A 675 -16.19 9.14 7.30
CA THR A 675 -16.50 10.49 6.80
C THR A 675 -15.38 11.46 7.11
N PHE A 676 -14.79 12.08 6.07
CA PHE A 676 -13.76 13.11 6.19
C PHE A 676 -14.23 14.44 5.61
N PRO A 677 -13.76 15.59 6.13
CA PRO A 677 -14.12 16.91 5.61
C PRO A 677 -13.57 17.14 4.21
N GLN A 678 -14.28 17.91 3.42
CA GLN A 678 -13.92 18.26 2.05
C GLN A 678 -12.85 19.36 1.99
N GLY A 679 -12.04 19.37 0.89
CA GLY A 679 -11.09 20.46 0.61
C GLY A 679 -9.80 20.42 1.41
N THR A 680 -9.51 19.35 2.13
CA THR A 680 -8.32 19.27 2.99
C THR A 680 -7.01 19.15 2.18
N ALA A 681 -7.05 18.75 0.90
CA ALA A 681 -5.88 18.73 0.03
C ALA A 681 -5.24 20.10 -0.17
N ALA A 682 -6.01 21.19 -0.04
CA ALA A 682 -5.51 22.56 -0.15
C ALA A 682 -4.48 22.93 0.94
N TYR A 683 -4.43 22.18 2.06
CA TYR A 683 -3.52 22.41 3.18
C TYR A 683 -2.24 21.55 3.13
N GLU A 684 -2.05 20.70 2.12
CA GLU A 684 -0.86 19.84 2.04
C GLU A 684 0.39 20.60 1.63
N LYS A 685 0.31 21.46 0.63
CA LYS A 685 1.42 22.27 0.11
C LYS A 685 2.72 21.47 -0.02
N ARG A 686 2.69 20.40 -0.82
CA ARG A 686 3.75 19.39 -0.86
C ARG A 686 5.11 19.89 -1.37
N GLY A 687 5.13 20.86 -2.31
CA GLY A 687 6.35 21.47 -2.86
C GLY A 687 7.32 20.47 -3.48
N VAL A 688 6.81 19.43 -4.16
CA VAL A 688 7.61 18.30 -4.67
C VAL A 688 8.14 18.50 -6.09
N ALA A 689 7.66 19.51 -6.82
CA ALA A 689 8.14 19.81 -8.16
C ALA A 689 9.52 20.47 -8.11
N VAL A 690 10.43 20.02 -8.94
CA VAL A 690 11.72 20.68 -9.16
C VAL A 690 11.52 21.96 -9.97
N ASP A 691 10.78 21.85 -11.09
CA ASP A 691 10.45 22.95 -11.96
C ASP A 691 8.92 23.14 -12.02
N VAL A 692 8.44 24.39 -12.01
CA VAL A 692 7.03 24.78 -12.06
C VAL A 692 6.77 25.74 -13.22
N PRO A 693 5.53 25.88 -13.74
CA PRO A 693 5.25 26.79 -14.85
C PRO A 693 5.41 28.26 -14.41
N CYS A 694 6.25 28.97 -15.15
CA CYS A 694 6.43 30.41 -15.08
C CYS A 694 5.68 31.07 -16.24
N TRP A 695 4.74 31.96 -15.92
CA TRP A 695 3.91 32.62 -16.92
C TRP A 695 4.50 33.99 -17.35
N ASN A 696 4.68 34.14 -18.67
CA ASN A 696 4.95 35.44 -19.31
C ASN A 696 3.65 35.95 -19.92
N SER A 697 3.24 37.17 -19.54
CA SER A 697 2.01 37.78 -20.04
C SER A 697 2.09 38.25 -21.50
N GLU A 698 3.31 38.50 -22.01
CA GLU A 698 3.55 38.92 -23.40
C GLU A 698 3.28 37.75 -24.36
N GLY A 699 2.32 37.94 -25.26
CA GLY A 699 1.94 36.91 -26.23
C GLY A 699 0.92 35.90 -25.71
N CYS A 700 0.47 35.98 -24.44
CA CYS A 700 -0.60 35.15 -23.91
C CYS A 700 -1.94 35.44 -24.62
N LEU A 701 -2.55 34.36 -25.18
CA LEU A 701 -3.81 34.48 -25.91
C LEU A 701 -5.03 34.44 -24.97
N GLN A 702 -4.83 34.30 -23.67
CA GLN A 702 -5.89 34.16 -22.67
C GLN A 702 -6.91 33.05 -23.03
N CYS A 703 -6.44 31.93 -23.59
CA CYS A 703 -7.26 30.85 -24.09
C CYS A 703 -7.61 29.81 -23.02
N ASN A 704 -6.94 29.84 -21.86
CA ASN A 704 -7.11 28.98 -20.68
C ASN A 704 -6.80 27.49 -20.93
N GLN A 705 -6.16 27.11 -22.05
CA GLN A 705 -5.84 25.71 -22.33
C GLN A 705 -4.90 25.10 -21.27
N CYS A 706 -3.94 25.89 -20.76
CA CYS A 706 -3.04 25.46 -19.69
C CYS A 706 -3.78 25.10 -18.38
N ALA A 707 -4.79 25.88 -18.01
CA ALA A 707 -5.65 25.59 -16.89
C ALA A 707 -6.55 24.37 -17.16
N TYR A 708 -7.06 24.25 -18.38
CA TYR A 708 -7.95 23.18 -18.80
C TYR A 708 -7.30 21.80 -18.67
N VAL A 709 -6.04 21.64 -19.10
CA VAL A 709 -5.33 20.35 -19.06
C VAL A 709 -4.62 20.07 -17.74
N CYS A 710 -4.58 21.05 -16.83
CA CYS A 710 -3.90 20.85 -15.55
C CYS A 710 -4.60 19.80 -14.71
N PRO A 711 -3.92 18.67 -14.38
CA PRO A 711 -4.55 17.56 -13.63
C PRO A 711 -4.81 17.87 -12.17
N HIS A 712 -4.13 18.88 -11.62
CA HIS A 712 -4.21 19.23 -10.19
C HIS A 712 -4.88 20.59 -9.93
N ALA A 713 -5.44 21.26 -10.96
CA ALA A 713 -6.08 22.57 -10.84
C ALA A 713 -5.19 23.67 -10.22
N VAL A 714 -3.87 23.56 -10.41
CA VAL A 714 -2.89 24.52 -9.84
C VAL A 714 -2.76 25.80 -10.68
N ILE A 715 -3.22 25.79 -11.93
CA ILE A 715 -3.19 26.94 -12.82
C ILE A 715 -4.61 27.51 -12.90
N ARG A 716 -4.79 28.79 -12.54
CA ARG A 716 -6.11 29.45 -12.55
C ARG A 716 -6.05 30.82 -13.24
N PRO A 717 -6.86 31.01 -14.27
CA PRO A 717 -7.10 32.33 -14.81
C PRO A 717 -8.01 33.12 -13.87
N VAL A 718 -7.61 34.34 -13.52
CA VAL A 718 -8.36 35.24 -12.65
C VAL A 718 -8.72 36.48 -13.42
N VAL A 719 -10.00 36.93 -13.29
CA VAL A 719 -10.49 38.20 -13.90
C VAL A 719 -10.77 39.18 -12.77
N MET A 720 -10.19 40.37 -12.86
CA MET A 720 -10.27 41.43 -11.85
C MET A 720 -10.92 42.67 -12.41
N ASN A 721 -11.61 43.39 -11.59
CA ASN A 721 -11.98 44.79 -11.87
C ASN A 721 -10.82 45.76 -11.52
N GLU A 722 -11.00 47.07 -11.69
CA GLU A 722 -9.97 48.08 -11.44
C GLU A 722 -9.54 48.12 -9.97
N GLU A 723 -10.47 47.96 -9.02
CA GLU A 723 -10.20 47.97 -7.60
C GLU A 723 -9.37 46.73 -7.18
N GLU A 724 -9.79 45.55 -7.59
CA GLU A 724 -9.07 44.27 -7.33
C GLU A 724 -7.66 44.28 -7.92
N LYS A 725 -7.50 44.83 -9.14
CA LYS A 725 -6.18 45.02 -9.76
C LYS A 725 -5.29 45.95 -8.92
N ASN A 726 -5.84 47.06 -8.40
CA ASN A 726 -5.07 48.02 -7.61
C ASN A 726 -4.69 47.49 -6.22
N ASN A 727 -5.44 46.50 -5.71
CA ASN A 727 -5.18 45.81 -4.45
C ASN A 727 -4.27 44.55 -4.66
N ALA A 728 -3.91 44.23 -5.89
CA ALA A 728 -3.09 43.04 -6.17
C ALA A 728 -1.70 43.17 -5.53
N PRO A 729 -1.10 42.07 -5.05
CA PRO A 729 0.24 42.05 -4.48
C PRO A 729 1.29 42.62 -5.46
N ALA A 730 2.28 43.32 -4.92
CA ALA A 730 3.37 43.87 -5.72
C ALA A 730 4.11 42.74 -6.50
N GLY A 731 4.35 43.00 -7.79
CA GLY A 731 4.98 42.02 -8.69
C GLY A 731 4.01 41.11 -9.46
N MET A 732 2.74 41.08 -9.09
CA MET A 732 1.73 40.30 -9.82
C MET A 732 1.54 40.83 -11.24
N LYS A 733 1.70 39.98 -12.24
CA LYS A 733 1.54 40.33 -13.65
C LYS A 733 0.06 40.39 -14.02
N VAL A 734 -0.42 41.54 -14.47
CA VAL A 734 -1.83 41.77 -14.80
C VAL A 734 -1.90 42.43 -16.17
N THR A 735 -2.78 41.96 -17.05
CA THR A 735 -2.98 42.50 -18.41
C THR A 735 -4.45 42.84 -18.64
N PRO A 736 -4.76 43.76 -19.58
CA PRO A 736 -6.15 43.96 -19.99
C PRO A 736 -6.79 42.67 -20.48
N MET A 737 -8.04 42.44 -20.13
CA MET A 737 -8.76 41.25 -20.57
C MET A 737 -9.20 41.35 -22.01
N THR A 738 -8.81 40.41 -22.86
CA THR A 738 -9.18 40.38 -24.29
C THR A 738 -10.70 40.24 -24.45
N GLY A 739 -11.31 41.19 -25.11
CA GLY A 739 -12.74 41.19 -25.42
C GLY A 739 -13.65 41.69 -24.30
N MET A 740 -13.10 42.16 -23.15
CA MET A 740 -13.89 42.74 -22.03
C MET A 740 -13.20 44.03 -21.53
N PRO A 741 -13.44 45.20 -22.14
CA PRO A 741 -12.89 46.46 -21.67
C PRO A 741 -13.28 46.75 -20.22
N GLY A 742 -12.34 47.25 -19.43
CA GLY A 742 -12.54 47.55 -18.00
C GLY A 742 -12.28 46.38 -17.05
N TYR A 743 -11.97 45.18 -17.58
CA TYR A 743 -11.53 44.01 -16.83
C TYR A 743 -10.08 43.70 -17.13
N TYR A 744 -9.44 43.04 -16.15
CA TYR A 744 -8.04 42.65 -16.19
C TYR A 744 -7.89 41.16 -15.98
N PHE A 745 -6.91 40.56 -16.63
CA PHE A 745 -6.61 39.14 -16.65
C PHE A 745 -5.24 38.87 -16.05
N THR A 746 -5.15 37.84 -15.25
CA THR A 746 -3.91 37.24 -14.79
C THR A 746 -4.01 35.72 -14.82
N MET A 747 -2.85 35.04 -14.89
CA MET A 747 -2.74 33.60 -14.74
C MET A 747 -1.95 33.32 -13.46
N THR A 748 -2.58 32.71 -12.49
CA THR A 748 -1.97 32.37 -11.20
C THR A 748 -1.58 30.90 -11.15
N VAL A 749 -0.55 30.57 -10.39
CA VAL A 749 -0.05 29.20 -10.24
C VAL A 749 0.17 28.88 -8.75
N SER A 750 -0.48 27.83 -8.22
CA SER A 750 -0.14 27.26 -6.92
C SER A 750 1.13 26.40 -7.09
N VAL A 751 2.28 27.01 -6.84
CA VAL A 751 3.58 26.37 -7.11
C VAL A 751 3.88 25.23 -6.14
N LEU A 752 3.39 25.33 -4.90
CA LEU A 752 3.56 24.29 -3.87
C LEU A 752 2.66 23.06 -4.09
N ASP A 753 1.61 23.16 -4.89
CA ASP A 753 0.72 22.06 -5.26
C ASP A 753 1.00 21.51 -6.67
N CYS A 754 1.93 22.14 -7.40
CA CYS A 754 2.36 21.68 -8.72
C CYS A 754 3.19 20.40 -8.62
N THR A 755 3.00 19.47 -9.58
CA THR A 755 3.76 18.21 -9.68
C THR A 755 4.84 18.24 -10.78
N GLY A 756 5.04 19.39 -11.45
CA GLY A 756 6.08 19.57 -12.45
C GLY A 756 5.89 18.79 -13.76
N CYS A 757 4.67 18.35 -14.08
CA CYS A 757 4.40 17.44 -15.21
C CYS A 757 4.60 18.07 -16.61
N GLY A 758 4.64 19.41 -16.76
CA GLY A 758 4.85 20.09 -18.03
C GLY A 758 3.67 20.08 -19.03
N SER A 759 2.53 19.43 -18.70
CA SER A 759 1.36 19.35 -19.61
C SER A 759 0.87 20.72 -20.07
N CYS A 760 0.92 21.72 -19.19
CA CYS A 760 0.50 23.09 -19.47
C CYS A 760 1.39 23.80 -20.50
N THR A 761 2.69 23.55 -20.47
CA THR A 761 3.64 24.16 -21.42
C THR A 761 3.51 23.53 -22.81
N ASN A 762 3.24 22.22 -22.88
CA ASN A 762 3.08 21.48 -24.12
C ASN A 762 1.85 21.91 -24.95
N VAL A 763 0.76 22.32 -24.29
CA VAL A 763 -0.46 22.73 -24.98
C VAL A 763 -0.54 24.22 -25.23
N CYS A 764 0.41 25.03 -24.77
CA CYS A 764 0.35 26.48 -24.89
C CYS A 764 0.62 26.95 -26.33
N PRO A 765 -0.38 27.47 -27.04
CA PRO A 765 -0.19 27.92 -28.42
C PRO A 765 0.71 29.16 -28.51
N GLY A 766 0.85 29.92 -27.42
CA GLY A 766 1.74 31.08 -27.32
C GLY A 766 3.22 30.73 -27.34
N ASN A 767 3.56 29.50 -26.89
CA ASN A 767 4.96 29.03 -26.83
C ASN A 767 5.65 28.93 -28.21
N ASN A 768 4.86 28.73 -29.28
CA ASN A 768 5.38 28.68 -30.62
C ASN A 768 5.94 30.05 -31.12
N ARG A 769 5.66 31.13 -30.39
CA ARG A 769 6.01 32.51 -30.79
C ARG A 769 6.83 33.27 -29.73
N ASN A 770 6.44 33.20 -28.46
CA ASN A 770 6.93 34.14 -27.43
C ASN A 770 7.30 33.48 -26.08
N ASP A 771 7.46 32.17 -26.02
CA ASP A 771 7.77 31.50 -24.74
C ASP A 771 6.84 31.91 -23.58
N VAL A 772 5.55 31.87 -23.81
CA VAL A 772 4.51 32.37 -22.89
C VAL A 772 4.45 31.58 -21.58
N LEU A 773 4.75 30.27 -21.63
CA LEU A 773 4.73 29.42 -20.49
C LEU A 773 5.92 28.46 -20.51
N LYS A 774 6.86 28.65 -19.58
CA LYS A 774 8.08 27.83 -19.45
C LYS A 774 8.10 27.16 -18.08
N MET A 775 8.81 26.04 -17.97
CA MET A 775 9.17 25.48 -16.68
C MET A 775 10.39 26.22 -16.11
N ALA A 776 10.34 26.60 -14.84
CA ALA A 776 11.42 27.27 -14.11
C ALA A 776 11.56 26.66 -12.71
N SER A 777 12.75 26.77 -12.10
CA SER A 777 12.99 26.25 -10.74
C SER A 777 11.94 26.78 -9.76
N LEU A 778 11.41 25.89 -8.93
CA LEU A 778 10.42 26.21 -7.90
C LEU A 778 10.89 27.37 -7.01
N GLU A 779 12.16 27.37 -6.58
CA GLU A 779 12.71 28.41 -5.70
C GLU A 779 12.59 29.82 -6.29
N THR A 780 12.74 29.94 -7.62
CA THR A 780 12.62 31.22 -8.32
C THR A 780 11.16 31.69 -8.48
N GLN A 781 10.20 30.81 -8.22
CA GLN A 781 8.77 31.07 -8.45
C GLN A 781 7.94 31.13 -7.16
N MET A 782 8.55 31.15 -5.99
CA MET A 782 7.84 31.10 -4.70
C MET A 782 6.83 32.26 -4.50
N ASP A 783 7.09 33.42 -5.07
CA ASP A 783 6.15 34.56 -4.99
C ASP A 783 4.83 34.30 -5.73
N GLU A 784 4.79 33.41 -6.72
CA GLU A 784 3.57 33.02 -7.44
C GLU A 784 2.53 32.39 -6.49
N GLN A 785 2.96 31.76 -5.39
CA GLN A 785 2.06 31.22 -4.39
C GLN A 785 1.18 32.32 -3.76
N LYS A 786 1.76 33.47 -3.42
CA LYS A 786 1.04 34.63 -2.90
C LYS A 786 0.04 35.20 -3.92
N PHE A 787 0.42 35.18 -5.21
CA PHE A 787 -0.46 35.64 -6.28
C PHE A 787 -1.64 34.69 -6.49
N PHE A 788 -1.41 33.40 -6.35
CA PHE A 788 -2.47 32.38 -6.39
C PHE A 788 -3.46 32.59 -5.22
N GLU A 789 -2.95 32.75 -4.00
CA GLU A 789 -3.76 32.98 -2.80
C GLU A 789 -4.60 34.26 -2.91
N TYR A 790 -4.00 35.34 -3.43
CA TYR A 790 -4.77 36.56 -3.74
C TYR A 790 -5.87 36.27 -4.77
N GLY A 791 -5.58 35.50 -5.83
CA GLY A 791 -6.56 35.11 -6.84
C GLY A 791 -7.79 34.40 -6.27
N LEU A 792 -7.65 33.65 -5.17
CA LEU A 792 -8.78 32.99 -4.49
C LEU A 792 -9.71 33.99 -3.78
N THR A 793 -9.22 35.18 -3.45
CA THR A 793 -10.02 36.24 -2.78
C THR A 793 -10.84 37.09 -3.75
N VAL A 794 -10.49 37.05 -5.03
CA VAL A 794 -11.16 37.83 -6.08
C VAL A 794 -12.61 37.37 -6.26
N SER A 795 -13.54 38.35 -6.40
CA SER A 795 -14.96 38.03 -6.54
C SER A 795 -15.30 37.39 -7.88
N ASP A 796 -16.34 36.57 -7.88
CA ASP A 796 -16.86 35.97 -9.12
C ASP A 796 -17.44 37.05 -10.04
N LYS A 797 -17.32 36.86 -11.37
CA LYS A 797 -17.79 37.83 -12.37
C LYS A 797 -18.81 37.14 -13.29
N PRO A 798 -20.12 37.17 -12.98
CA PRO A 798 -21.14 36.51 -13.79
C PRO A 798 -21.10 36.97 -15.25
N GLU A 799 -20.82 38.27 -15.51
CA GLU A 799 -20.70 38.85 -16.84
C GLU A 799 -19.58 38.23 -17.71
N VAL A 800 -18.55 37.65 -17.06
CA VAL A 800 -17.50 36.92 -17.78
C VAL A 800 -18.08 35.62 -18.36
N LEU A 801 -18.95 34.94 -17.61
CA LEU A 801 -19.61 33.70 -18.05
C LEU A 801 -20.74 33.95 -19.03
N GLU A 802 -21.36 35.14 -18.99
CA GLU A 802 -22.28 35.57 -20.04
C GLU A 802 -21.56 35.72 -21.37
N LYS A 803 -20.34 36.28 -21.36
CA LYS A 803 -19.51 36.48 -22.54
C LYS A 803 -18.83 35.21 -23.02
N PHE A 804 -18.19 34.49 -22.13
CA PHE A 804 -17.46 33.25 -22.39
C PHE A 804 -18.23 32.09 -21.78
N LYS A 805 -19.07 31.47 -22.57
CA LYS A 805 -19.99 30.41 -22.09
C LYS A 805 -19.28 29.30 -21.35
N LYS A 806 -19.84 28.85 -20.23
CA LYS A 806 -19.36 27.76 -19.36
C LYS A 806 -19.08 26.46 -20.12
N GLY A 807 -19.81 26.16 -21.19
CA GLY A 807 -19.60 25.00 -22.04
C GLY A 807 -18.42 25.09 -23.02
N THR A 808 -17.57 26.12 -22.94
CA THR A 808 -16.36 26.26 -23.78
C THR A 808 -15.09 26.06 -22.95
N VAL A 809 -13.98 25.69 -23.63
CA VAL A 809 -12.66 25.54 -22.96
C VAL A 809 -12.28 26.80 -22.18
N LYS A 810 -12.41 27.97 -22.81
CA LYS A 810 -12.07 29.25 -22.12
C LYS A 810 -13.04 29.57 -20.98
N GLY A 811 -14.33 29.43 -21.20
CA GLY A 811 -15.36 29.82 -20.21
C GLY A 811 -15.38 28.90 -18.98
N SER A 812 -15.26 27.58 -19.18
CA SER A 812 -15.26 26.63 -18.09
C SER A 812 -14.18 26.92 -17.03
N GLN A 813 -13.02 27.44 -17.46
CA GLN A 813 -11.89 27.65 -16.57
C GLN A 813 -11.99 28.94 -15.73
N PHE A 814 -12.98 29.83 -16.00
CA PHE A 814 -13.33 30.93 -15.08
C PHE A 814 -14.24 30.48 -13.93
N VAL A 815 -14.74 29.25 -13.97
CA VAL A 815 -15.49 28.65 -12.88
C VAL A 815 -14.51 27.97 -11.92
N GLN A 816 -14.74 28.14 -10.60
CA GLN A 816 -13.93 27.47 -9.59
C GLN A 816 -13.97 25.95 -9.80
N PRO A 817 -12.83 25.26 -9.92
CA PRO A 817 -12.82 23.80 -9.89
C PRO A 817 -13.15 23.31 -8.47
N LEU A 818 -14.02 22.32 -8.37
CA LEU A 818 -14.36 21.68 -7.10
C LEU A 818 -13.67 20.31 -6.95
N LEU A 819 -12.62 20.10 -7.74
CA LEU A 819 -11.58 19.07 -7.59
C LEU A 819 -10.24 19.75 -7.76
N GLU A 820 -9.41 19.75 -6.71
CA GLU A 820 -8.12 20.45 -6.71
C GLU A 820 -7.06 19.70 -5.89
N PHE A 821 -5.79 19.82 -6.29
CA PHE A 821 -4.62 19.31 -5.57
C PHE A 821 -4.73 17.82 -5.23
N SER A 822 -5.28 17.01 -6.16
CA SER A 822 -5.47 15.57 -5.95
C SER A 822 -4.14 14.81 -5.83
N GLY A 823 -4.18 13.61 -5.22
CA GLY A 823 -3.06 12.68 -5.16
C GLY A 823 -2.76 11.92 -6.46
N ALA A 824 -3.27 12.40 -7.61
CA ALA A 824 -3.07 11.77 -8.91
C ALA A 824 -1.61 11.88 -9.40
N CYS A 825 -1.25 11.03 -10.36
CA CYS A 825 0.06 11.05 -10.99
C CYS A 825 0.36 12.38 -11.69
N ALA A 826 1.62 12.76 -11.77
CA ALA A 826 2.07 13.89 -12.59
C ALA A 826 1.66 13.66 -14.06
N GLY A 827 0.88 14.60 -14.63
CA GLY A 827 0.35 14.46 -16.00
C GLY A 827 -0.82 13.48 -16.15
N CYS A 828 -1.54 13.15 -15.06
CA CYS A 828 -2.72 12.28 -15.10
C CYS A 828 -3.70 12.74 -16.19
N GLY A 829 -4.16 11.79 -17.02
CA GLY A 829 -5.14 12.06 -18.11
C GLY A 829 -6.60 12.00 -17.66
N GLU A 830 -6.89 11.52 -16.47
CA GLU A 830 -8.24 11.32 -15.94
C GLU A 830 -8.77 12.55 -15.17
N THR A 831 -7.96 13.10 -14.27
CA THR A 831 -8.38 14.19 -13.38
C THR A 831 -8.78 15.49 -14.08
N PRO A 832 -8.26 15.87 -15.27
CA PRO A 832 -8.79 17.03 -16.03
C PRO A 832 -10.27 16.88 -16.39
N TYR A 833 -10.75 15.68 -16.72
CA TYR A 833 -12.16 15.42 -17.02
C TYR A 833 -13.02 15.52 -15.76
N ALA A 834 -12.59 14.88 -14.65
CA ALA A 834 -13.29 14.98 -13.38
C ALA A 834 -13.37 16.44 -12.90
N LYS A 835 -12.28 17.21 -13.00
CA LYS A 835 -12.24 18.64 -12.72
C LYS A 835 -13.26 19.42 -13.56
N LEU A 836 -13.27 19.20 -14.88
CA LEU A 836 -14.20 19.89 -15.79
C LEU A 836 -15.65 19.64 -15.41
N ILE A 837 -16.02 18.39 -15.10
CA ILE A 837 -17.39 18.06 -14.68
C ILE A 837 -17.75 18.82 -13.40
N THR A 838 -16.80 18.91 -12.43
CA THR A 838 -17.04 19.71 -11.21
C THR A 838 -17.22 21.20 -11.49
N GLN A 839 -16.56 21.75 -12.50
CA GLN A 839 -16.74 23.14 -12.94
C GLN A 839 -18.12 23.37 -13.61
N ILE A 840 -18.70 22.35 -14.21
CA ILE A 840 -20.00 22.43 -14.90
C ILE A 840 -21.17 22.24 -13.93
N CYS A 841 -21.12 21.27 -13.04
CA CYS A 841 -22.24 20.88 -12.18
C CYS A 841 -21.84 20.39 -10.77
N GLY A 842 -20.60 20.64 -10.32
CA GLY A 842 -20.06 20.11 -9.07
C GLY A 842 -20.84 20.50 -7.80
N ASP A 843 -21.51 21.65 -7.81
CA ASP A 843 -22.33 22.16 -6.70
C ASP A 843 -23.59 21.32 -6.40
N ARG A 844 -23.93 20.35 -7.26
CA ARG A 844 -25.09 19.45 -7.13
C ARG A 844 -24.79 17.99 -7.51
N MET A 845 -23.51 17.60 -7.51
CA MET A 845 -23.08 16.24 -7.86
C MET A 845 -23.15 15.29 -6.69
N LEU A 846 -23.71 14.11 -6.93
CA LEU A 846 -23.46 12.89 -6.16
C LEU A 846 -22.56 11.98 -7.01
N ILE A 847 -21.50 11.47 -6.44
CA ILE A 847 -20.51 10.65 -7.12
C ILE A 847 -20.50 9.26 -6.51
N ALA A 848 -20.89 8.24 -7.29
CA ALA A 848 -20.67 6.84 -6.99
C ALA A 848 -19.31 6.46 -7.61
N ASN A 849 -18.33 6.17 -6.78
CA ASN A 849 -16.98 5.83 -7.23
C ASN A 849 -16.71 4.33 -7.12
N ALA A 850 -16.08 3.76 -8.13
CA ALA A 850 -15.57 2.40 -8.11
C ALA A 850 -14.13 2.38 -7.55
N THR A 851 -13.76 1.31 -6.85
CA THR A 851 -12.39 1.13 -6.37
C THR A 851 -11.41 1.06 -7.55
N GLY A 852 -10.44 1.96 -7.59
CA GLY A 852 -9.44 2.08 -8.65
C GLY A 852 -8.57 3.32 -8.44
N CYS A 853 -8.03 3.90 -9.53
CA CYS A 853 -7.24 5.14 -9.43
C CYS A 853 -8.05 6.29 -8.83
N SER A 854 -9.33 6.41 -9.17
CA SER A 854 -10.21 7.47 -8.67
C SER A 854 -10.48 7.39 -7.17
N SER A 855 -10.49 6.21 -6.56
CA SER A 855 -10.55 6.06 -5.10
C SER A 855 -9.25 6.54 -4.43
N ILE A 856 -8.11 6.33 -5.08
CA ILE A 856 -6.80 6.73 -4.54
C ILE A 856 -6.58 8.24 -4.67
N TRP A 857 -6.79 8.85 -5.84
CA TRP A 857 -6.56 10.29 -5.98
C TRP A 857 -7.67 11.15 -5.36
N ALA A 858 -8.87 10.61 -5.11
CA ALA A 858 -9.98 11.33 -4.49
C ALA A 858 -10.13 11.07 -2.98
N GLY A 859 -9.78 9.87 -2.51
CA GLY A 859 -10.07 9.42 -1.15
C GLY A 859 -8.87 8.85 -0.38
N SER A 860 -7.64 9.21 -0.73
CA SER A 860 -6.45 8.81 0.04
C SER A 860 -6.35 9.64 1.31
N SER A 861 -6.94 9.12 2.41
CA SER A 861 -6.90 9.79 3.71
C SER A 861 -5.48 10.17 4.12
N PRO A 862 -5.30 11.32 4.77
CA PRO A 862 -6.34 12.24 5.29
C PRO A 862 -6.75 13.33 4.31
N SER A 863 -6.31 13.33 3.06
CA SER A 863 -6.47 14.47 2.13
C SER A 863 -7.63 14.24 1.17
N THR A 864 -8.55 15.17 1.12
CA THR A 864 -9.72 15.18 0.24
C THR A 864 -9.60 16.29 -0.80
N PRO A 865 -9.46 15.97 -2.10
CA PRO A 865 -9.31 16.97 -3.17
C PRO A 865 -10.63 17.57 -3.65
N TYR A 866 -11.76 16.91 -3.46
CA TYR A 866 -13.06 17.50 -3.69
C TYR A 866 -13.29 18.60 -2.65
N THR A 867 -13.79 19.75 -3.11
CA THR A 867 -13.94 20.95 -2.29
C THR A 867 -15.31 21.60 -2.51
N VAL A 868 -15.57 22.68 -1.82
CA VAL A 868 -16.83 23.42 -1.90
C VAL A 868 -16.62 24.80 -2.54
N ASN A 869 -17.67 25.32 -3.16
CA ASN A 869 -17.72 26.69 -3.63
C ASN A 869 -17.95 27.69 -2.45
N LYS A 870 -18.00 28.99 -2.74
CA LYS A 870 -18.22 30.05 -1.75
C LYS A 870 -19.56 29.93 -1.01
N ALA A 871 -20.56 29.22 -1.59
CA ALA A 871 -21.83 28.92 -0.94
C ALA A 871 -21.80 27.65 -0.07
N GLY A 872 -20.65 26.98 0.03
CA GLY A 872 -20.50 25.75 0.79
C GLY A 872 -21.05 24.49 0.10
N LYS A 873 -21.42 24.59 -1.21
CA LYS A 873 -21.93 23.48 -2.02
C LYS A 873 -20.80 22.86 -2.84
N GLY A 874 -20.77 21.52 -2.96
CA GLY A 874 -19.76 20.79 -3.72
C GLY A 874 -20.11 19.32 -3.90
N PRO A 875 -19.26 18.53 -4.63
CA PRO A 875 -19.53 17.13 -4.87
C PRO A 875 -19.60 16.33 -3.57
N ALA A 876 -20.65 15.50 -3.42
CA ALA A 876 -20.70 14.45 -2.40
C ALA A 876 -20.22 13.13 -3.03
N TRP A 877 -19.22 12.51 -2.40
CA TRP A 877 -18.52 11.36 -2.96
C TRP A 877 -18.60 10.15 -2.04
N GLY A 878 -18.99 9.01 -2.59
CA GLY A 878 -18.98 7.72 -1.92
C GLY A 878 -18.24 6.69 -2.75
N ASN A 879 -17.44 5.82 -2.08
CA ASN A 879 -16.69 4.76 -2.74
C ASN A 879 -17.33 3.40 -2.43
N SER A 880 -17.52 2.60 -3.48
CA SER A 880 -17.96 1.22 -3.37
C SER A 880 -16.91 0.28 -3.99
N LEU A 881 -17.22 -1.00 -4.07
CA LEU A 881 -16.39 -2.00 -4.73
C LEU A 881 -16.36 -1.76 -6.25
N PHE A 882 -15.37 -2.30 -6.93
CA PHE A 882 -15.26 -2.19 -8.39
C PHE A 882 -16.44 -2.88 -9.08
N GLU A 883 -16.85 -4.04 -8.59
CA GLU A 883 -17.81 -4.93 -9.20
C GLU A 883 -19.27 -4.47 -9.05
N ASP A 884 -19.59 -3.64 -8.05
CA ASP A 884 -20.96 -3.24 -7.69
C ASP A 884 -21.26 -1.75 -7.91
N ASN A 885 -20.35 -1.03 -8.57
CA ASN A 885 -20.45 0.44 -8.66
C ASN A 885 -21.70 0.91 -9.40
N ALA A 886 -22.14 0.19 -10.42
CA ALA A 886 -23.37 0.53 -11.17
C ALA A 886 -24.60 0.45 -10.25
N GLU A 887 -24.71 -0.62 -9.48
CA GLU A 887 -25.79 -0.86 -8.54
C GLU A 887 -25.75 0.12 -7.35
N PHE A 888 -24.56 0.46 -6.86
CA PHE A 888 -24.37 1.47 -5.83
C PHE A 888 -24.86 2.85 -6.28
N GLY A 889 -24.47 3.29 -7.49
CA GLY A 889 -24.95 4.53 -8.09
C GLY A 889 -26.45 4.50 -8.38
N PHE A 890 -27.00 3.38 -8.83
CA PHE A 890 -28.44 3.20 -9.01
C PHE A 890 -29.20 3.27 -7.68
N GLY A 891 -28.65 2.67 -6.61
CA GLY A 891 -29.20 2.79 -5.27
C GLY A 891 -29.26 4.23 -4.76
N MET A 892 -28.19 5.03 -5.02
CA MET A 892 -28.20 6.47 -4.73
C MET A 892 -29.33 7.19 -5.47
N LYS A 893 -29.56 6.87 -6.76
CA LYS A 893 -30.63 7.46 -7.57
C LYS A 893 -32.01 7.11 -7.02
N LEU A 894 -32.23 5.84 -6.66
CA LEU A 894 -33.49 5.39 -6.05
C LEU A 894 -33.78 6.13 -4.74
N ALA A 895 -32.77 6.34 -3.90
CA ALA A 895 -32.89 7.10 -2.67
C ALA A 895 -33.27 8.58 -2.93
N GLN A 896 -32.65 9.22 -3.93
CA GLN A 896 -33.00 10.58 -4.34
C GLN A 896 -34.43 10.69 -4.83
N ASP A 897 -34.90 9.73 -5.64
CA ASP A 897 -36.29 9.70 -6.13
C ASP A 897 -37.29 9.54 -4.98
N ALA A 898 -37.01 8.66 -4.03
CA ALA A 898 -37.86 8.46 -2.86
C ALA A 898 -37.93 9.71 -1.98
N ASN A 899 -36.78 10.35 -1.74
CA ASN A 899 -36.70 11.58 -0.95
C ASN A 899 -37.45 12.74 -1.64
N ARG A 900 -37.31 12.88 -2.98
CA ARG A 900 -38.03 13.88 -3.76
C ARG A 900 -39.55 13.64 -3.76
N ALA A 901 -39.98 12.39 -3.85
CA ALA A 901 -41.39 12.03 -3.74
C ALA A 901 -41.95 12.37 -2.34
N ALA A 902 -41.19 12.06 -1.29
CA ALA A 902 -41.58 12.40 0.09
C ALA A 902 -41.68 13.93 0.30
N LEU A 903 -40.70 14.68 -0.25
CA LEU A 903 -40.73 16.14 -0.23
C LEU A 903 -41.96 16.69 -0.96
N LYS A 904 -42.25 16.17 -2.16
CA LYS A 904 -43.44 16.56 -2.94
C LYS A 904 -44.73 16.37 -2.13
N ASN A 905 -44.92 15.22 -1.49
CA ASN A 905 -46.10 14.96 -0.65
C ASN A 905 -46.21 16.02 0.50
N LYS A 906 -45.08 16.39 1.15
CA LYS A 906 -45.10 17.41 2.16
C LYS A 906 -45.43 18.81 1.61
N LEU A 907 -44.89 19.16 0.46
CA LEU A 907 -45.21 20.41 -0.23
C LEU A 907 -46.69 20.49 -0.62
N ASP A 908 -47.29 19.41 -1.10
CA ASP A 908 -48.71 19.30 -1.42
C ASP A 908 -49.60 19.47 -0.16
N GLU A 909 -49.20 18.88 0.97
CA GLU A 909 -49.84 19.06 2.27
C GLU A 909 -49.79 20.55 2.72
N ILE A 910 -48.62 21.21 2.57
CA ILE A 910 -48.42 22.62 2.89
C ILE A 910 -49.33 23.47 1.97
N LEU A 911 -49.32 23.25 0.67
CA LEU A 911 -50.16 23.97 -0.29
C LEU A 911 -51.65 23.88 0.07
N ALA A 912 -52.12 22.70 0.51
CA ALA A 912 -53.49 22.49 0.94
C ALA A 912 -53.89 23.18 2.26
N SER A 913 -52.91 23.48 3.14
CA SER A 913 -53.16 23.97 4.49
C SER A 913 -52.71 25.42 4.77
N THR A 914 -51.81 25.97 3.96
CA THR A 914 -51.30 27.34 4.17
C THR A 914 -52.21 28.41 3.52
N ASP A 915 -52.38 29.53 4.17
CA ASP A 915 -52.97 30.75 3.61
C ASP A 915 -51.92 31.77 3.15
N ASN A 916 -50.62 31.50 3.39
CA ASN A 916 -49.52 32.37 3.02
C ASN A 916 -49.26 32.32 1.50
N ALA A 917 -49.53 33.46 0.84
CA ALA A 917 -49.40 33.60 -0.61
C ALA A 917 -47.97 33.45 -1.10
N ASP A 918 -46.97 33.90 -0.29
CA ASP A 918 -45.57 33.83 -0.65
C ASP A 918 -45.07 32.35 -0.65
N VAL A 919 -45.52 31.57 0.37
CA VAL A 919 -45.21 30.13 0.47
C VAL A 919 -45.82 29.38 -0.71
N LYS A 920 -47.06 29.69 -1.10
CA LYS A 920 -47.69 29.07 -2.28
C LYS A 920 -46.91 29.38 -3.56
N ALA A 921 -46.56 30.67 -3.77
CA ALA A 921 -45.78 31.08 -4.92
C ALA A 921 -44.39 30.39 -5.01
N ALA A 922 -43.70 30.24 -3.87
CA ALA A 922 -42.41 29.55 -3.83
C ALA A 922 -42.53 28.05 -4.17
N ILE A 923 -43.57 27.37 -3.67
CA ILE A 923 -43.81 25.95 -4.00
C ILE A 923 -44.19 25.78 -5.48
N ASP A 924 -45.03 26.69 -6.01
CA ASP A 924 -45.41 26.69 -7.45
C ASP A 924 -44.17 26.93 -8.32
N GLU A 925 -43.25 27.82 -7.95
CA GLU A 925 -41.99 28.05 -8.65
C GLU A 925 -41.08 26.83 -8.59
N TYR A 926 -40.97 26.17 -7.42
CA TYR A 926 -40.23 24.90 -7.30
C TYR A 926 -40.77 23.83 -8.22
N TYR A 927 -42.10 23.67 -8.35
CA TYR A 927 -42.71 22.72 -9.26
C TYR A 927 -42.49 23.08 -10.74
N ALA A 928 -42.64 24.37 -11.08
CA ALA A 928 -42.47 24.85 -12.44
C ALA A 928 -41.03 24.67 -12.96
N THR A 929 -40.05 24.70 -12.08
CA THR A 929 -38.62 24.57 -12.40
C THR A 929 -38.05 23.19 -12.17
N TYR A 930 -38.85 22.22 -11.76
CA TYR A 930 -38.42 20.90 -11.26
C TYR A 930 -37.44 20.13 -12.17
N GLU A 931 -37.61 20.23 -13.49
CA GLU A 931 -36.75 19.58 -14.48
C GLU A 931 -35.54 20.44 -14.90
N ASP A 932 -35.46 21.70 -14.45
CA ASP A 932 -34.34 22.60 -14.74
C ASP A 932 -33.47 22.73 -13.48
N GLY A 933 -32.34 22.04 -13.48
CA GLY A 933 -31.47 21.99 -12.27
C GLY A 933 -30.91 23.34 -11.82
N GLU A 934 -30.71 24.32 -12.72
CA GLU A 934 -30.22 25.67 -12.37
C GLU A 934 -31.37 26.58 -11.85
N ALA A 935 -32.50 26.52 -12.52
CA ALA A 935 -33.69 27.27 -12.09
C ALA A 935 -34.27 26.71 -10.77
N ASN A 936 -34.35 25.35 -10.65
CA ASN A 936 -34.86 24.69 -9.48
C ASN A 936 -33.97 24.91 -8.23
N ALA A 937 -32.64 24.97 -8.40
CA ALA A 937 -31.73 25.31 -7.30
C ALA A 937 -32.03 26.73 -6.72
N LYS A 938 -32.30 27.69 -7.58
CA LYS A 938 -32.69 29.06 -7.15
C LYS A 938 -34.07 29.08 -6.48
N ALA A 939 -35.01 28.32 -6.99
CA ALA A 939 -36.36 28.20 -6.40
C ALA A 939 -36.34 27.48 -5.04
N THR A 940 -35.29 26.62 -4.79
CA THR A 940 -35.12 25.92 -3.51
C THR A 940 -34.52 26.82 -2.41
N ASP A 941 -33.59 27.70 -2.80
CA ASP A 941 -32.99 28.69 -1.88
C ASP A 941 -33.99 29.76 -1.49
#